data_c8537fef7ea646e7b9d4ed799305a451
#
_entry.id   c8537fef7ea646e7b9d4ed799305a451
#
_cell.length_a   1.000
_cell.length_b   1.000
_cell.length_c   1.000
_cell.angle_alpha   90.00
_cell.angle_beta   90.00
_cell.angle_gamma   90.00
#
_symmetry.space_group_name_H-M   'P 1'
#
loop_
_entity.id
_entity.type
_entity.pdbx_description
1 polymer ?
#
loop_
_entity_poly.entity_id
_entity_poly.type
_entity_poly.pdbx_seq_one_letter_code
_entity_poly.pdbx_strand_id
1 'polypeptide(L)'
;MKISRPTSTRLLDFLGSMNLAIALLVIVAIASAIGTVLKQNQPYPDYEIKFGKFWFEFFGSLGLYDLYAAVWFLLILGFLLLSTTICVIRNTPGIMRELRHFREKAQEKSLRAMHHSLNFTTTQPVEQIQALSQQTLKHEGFRFRTHQENGTSIVAAMKGGANKWGYWLTHIGMIVIFIGGLLDSKLPTMFGEWVGTIKPETRNIPASEVPPISQLGVNNFSYRGSVDIPEGRTANIIFLPIREGYLVQRLPYEIEVKDFRVEHYSTGQPKSFESDIVIHDPDLKEPFAHTISVNHPLIYKGTAIYQANFGDGGSEVQLQLNPLTKQYAQQTLTGNISQDYNLSSSTEKYRLELDNFRLFNINPVKNDKGEEEQKNIGPSVIFRLRNAAGEAIEYSNYMNPVIIEGRMYLISGVRKSPADPERFLHIPADQKGSAELFLTFLSALQDDEFVRTTAITTTRNSMGAIQNQQVDSATVENQIVESMVRLTQLFATKGFDGIMSDIEARFPEDQRAQVSEAFTKVLQASLRGVYLDVLKQHGITEPKDTDWLFFDDSLNAISNLPFYGSPWYIQLKTFKQIEASGLQITRSPGQDVVYLGCIMLTIGVFLLFYVAQRRIWVMVKPLESGENEVIVAGGTNRNPHDFDKYFQRLGLAFQTVLTVRGD
;
A
#
# COMPACT_ATOMS: atom_id res chain seq x y z
N MET A 1 -55.43 4.99 28.27
CA MET A 1 -54.54 6.15 28.12
C MET A 1 -53.11 5.63 28.10
N LYS A 2 -52.44 5.56 26.93
CA LYS A 2 -51.02 5.15 26.86
C LYS A 2 -50.19 6.33 27.38
N ILE A 3 -49.66 6.20 28.59
CA ILE A 3 -48.70 7.16 29.15
C ILE A 3 -47.55 7.22 28.18
N SER A 4 -47.33 8.36 27.52
CA SER A 4 -46.20 8.57 26.61
C SER A 4 -44.91 8.49 27.43
N ARG A 5 -44.10 7.47 27.15
CA ARG A 5 -42.77 7.35 27.78
C ARG A 5 -41.99 8.63 27.51
N PRO A 6 -41.21 9.15 28.47
CA PRO A 6 -40.40 10.35 28.31
C PRO A 6 -39.40 10.17 27.15
N THR A 7 -39.06 11.25 26.46
CA THR A 7 -38.21 11.25 25.26
C THR A 7 -36.87 10.61 25.53
N SER A 8 -36.30 10.77 26.73
CA SER A 8 -35.03 10.15 27.16
C SER A 8 -35.10 8.62 27.16
N THR A 9 -36.20 8.02 27.57
CA THR A 9 -36.35 6.55 27.53
C THR A 9 -36.51 6.02 26.12
N ARG A 10 -37.14 6.77 25.20
CA ARG A 10 -37.23 6.39 23.78
C ARG A 10 -35.88 6.43 23.09
N LEU A 11 -35.04 7.44 23.40
CA LEU A 11 -33.71 7.55 22.87
C LEU A 11 -32.83 6.39 23.36
N LEU A 12 -32.85 6.05 24.63
CA LEU A 12 -32.15 4.89 25.19
C LEU A 12 -32.64 3.55 24.61
N ASP A 13 -33.97 3.43 24.35
CA ASP A 13 -34.55 2.26 23.70
C ASP A 13 -34.04 2.12 22.25
N PHE A 14 -33.93 3.21 21.53
CA PHE A 14 -33.40 3.24 20.16
C PHE A 14 -31.91 2.91 20.15
N LEU A 15 -31.08 3.59 20.95
CA LEU A 15 -29.64 3.37 21.03
C LEU A 15 -29.29 1.95 21.50
N GLY A 16 -30.08 1.37 22.41
CA GLY A 16 -29.89 -0.03 22.85
C GLY A 16 -30.64 -1.06 22.01
N SER A 17 -31.10 -0.71 20.81
CA SER A 17 -31.85 -1.64 19.96
C SER A 17 -30.91 -2.59 19.20
N MET A 18 -31.29 -3.86 19.13
CA MET A 18 -30.57 -4.88 18.37
C MET A 18 -30.51 -4.54 16.88
N ASN A 19 -31.57 -3.97 16.32
CA ASN A 19 -31.62 -3.63 14.89
C ASN A 19 -30.60 -2.54 14.51
N LEU A 20 -30.47 -1.51 15.39
CA LEU A 20 -29.44 -0.48 15.19
C LEU A 20 -28.03 -1.08 15.24
N ALA A 21 -27.74 -1.89 16.25
CA ALA A 21 -26.43 -2.52 16.40
C ALA A 21 -26.09 -3.42 15.19
N ILE A 22 -27.04 -4.23 14.70
CA ILE A 22 -26.84 -5.08 13.52
C ILE A 22 -26.59 -4.22 12.28
N ALA A 23 -27.38 -3.17 12.03
CA ALA A 23 -27.19 -2.29 10.88
C ALA A 23 -25.79 -1.64 10.89
N LEU A 24 -25.36 -1.12 12.03
CA LEU A 24 -24.03 -0.52 12.18
C LEU A 24 -22.91 -1.55 12.01
N LEU A 25 -23.07 -2.77 12.54
CA LEU A 25 -22.10 -3.86 12.34
C LEU A 25 -21.97 -4.26 10.88
N VAL A 26 -23.08 -4.31 10.12
CA VAL A 26 -23.04 -4.61 8.68
C VAL A 26 -22.29 -3.51 7.93
N ILE A 27 -22.55 -2.24 8.25
CA ILE A 27 -21.82 -1.12 7.63
C ILE A 27 -20.31 -1.21 7.92
N VAL A 28 -19.94 -1.46 9.19
CA VAL A 28 -18.53 -1.64 9.58
C VAL A 28 -17.89 -2.83 8.86
N ALA A 29 -18.62 -3.95 8.72
CA ALA A 29 -18.11 -5.12 8.02
C ALA A 29 -17.83 -4.84 6.52
N ILE A 30 -18.75 -4.15 5.84
CA ILE A 30 -18.59 -3.74 4.44
C ILE A 30 -17.42 -2.75 4.33
N ALA A 31 -17.37 -1.73 5.18
CA ALA A 31 -16.29 -0.76 5.21
C ALA A 31 -14.93 -1.45 5.43
N SER A 32 -14.84 -2.36 6.41
CA SER A 32 -13.60 -3.09 6.70
C SER A 32 -13.16 -3.99 5.55
N ALA A 33 -14.10 -4.60 4.82
CA ALA A 33 -13.78 -5.36 3.61
C ALA A 33 -13.16 -4.46 2.53
N ILE A 34 -13.74 -3.26 2.30
CA ILE A 34 -13.18 -2.26 1.39
C ILE A 34 -11.79 -1.82 1.85
N GLY A 35 -11.62 -1.50 3.15
CA GLY A 35 -10.35 -1.07 3.72
C GLY A 35 -9.25 -2.13 3.70
N THR A 36 -9.61 -3.42 3.63
CA THR A 36 -8.65 -4.53 3.50
C THR A 36 -8.18 -4.70 2.06
N VAL A 37 -9.08 -4.52 1.08
CA VAL A 37 -8.75 -4.65 -0.35
C VAL A 37 -8.00 -3.42 -0.86
N LEU A 38 -8.41 -2.24 -0.44
CA LEU A 38 -7.77 -0.99 -0.81
C LEU A 38 -6.54 -0.76 0.09
N LYS A 39 -5.33 -0.71 -0.50
CA LYS A 39 -4.12 -0.37 0.26
C LYS A 39 -4.33 0.96 0.98
N GLN A 40 -4.06 0.98 2.27
CA GLN A 40 -4.27 2.14 3.13
C GLN A 40 -2.98 2.96 3.29
N ASN A 41 -3.11 4.27 3.45
CA ASN A 41 -2.02 5.20 3.77
C ASN A 41 -0.84 5.16 2.76
N GLN A 42 -1.14 5.02 1.46
CA GLN A 42 -0.15 5.22 0.40
C GLN A 42 -0.07 6.70 0.01
N PRO A 43 1.03 7.15 -0.62
CA PRO A 43 1.10 8.48 -1.22
C PRO A 43 -0.05 8.72 -2.21
N TYR A 44 -0.65 9.91 -2.20
CA TYR A 44 -1.80 10.23 -3.06
C TYR A 44 -1.52 10.08 -4.56
N PRO A 45 -0.33 10.44 -5.09
CA PRO A 45 0.00 10.21 -6.49
C PRO A 45 -0.12 8.75 -6.93
N ASP A 46 0.19 7.79 -6.06
CA ASP A 46 0.08 6.36 -6.37
C ASP A 46 -1.37 5.92 -6.60
N TYR A 47 -2.31 6.51 -5.85
CA TYR A 47 -3.73 6.26 -6.04
C TYR A 47 -4.25 6.89 -7.33
N GLU A 48 -3.81 8.12 -7.65
CA GLU A 48 -4.21 8.81 -8.89
C GLU A 48 -3.72 8.05 -10.12
N ILE A 49 -2.47 7.59 -10.12
CA ILE A 49 -1.89 6.77 -11.18
C ILE A 49 -2.67 5.45 -11.35
N LYS A 50 -3.05 4.81 -10.23
CA LYS A 50 -3.69 3.50 -10.25
C LYS A 50 -5.16 3.54 -10.67
N PHE A 51 -5.92 4.54 -10.23
CA PHE A 51 -7.36 4.60 -10.40
C PHE A 51 -7.83 5.64 -11.40
N GLY A 52 -6.95 6.57 -11.80
CA GLY A 52 -7.29 7.74 -12.60
C GLY A 52 -8.01 8.82 -11.78
N LYS A 53 -8.00 10.05 -12.27
CA LYS A 53 -8.45 11.25 -11.56
C LYS A 53 -9.86 11.15 -10.98
N PHE A 54 -10.83 10.66 -11.77
CA PHE A 54 -12.24 10.57 -11.33
C PHE A 54 -12.39 9.67 -10.09
N TRP A 55 -11.88 8.44 -10.14
CA TRP A 55 -11.99 7.49 -9.02
C TRP A 55 -11.13 7.90 -7.83
N PHE A 56 -9.98 8.54 -8.09
CA PHE A 56 -9.14 9.12 -7.05
C PHE A 56 -9.91 10.16 -6.23
N GLU A 57 -10.55 11.13 -6.87
CA GLU A 57 -11.36 12.16 -6.21
C GLU A 57 -12.58 11.56 -5.48
N PHE A 58 -13.26 10.61 -6.10
CA PHE A 58 -14.43 9.95 -5.51
C PHE A 58 -14.08 9.15 -4.26
N PHE A 59 -13.07 8.29 -4.30
CA PHE A 59 -12.64 7.52 -3.13
C PHE A 59 -12.05 8.41 -2.04
N GLY A 60 -11.35 9.46 -2.42
CA GLY A 60 -10.82 10.47 -1.51
C GLY A 60 -11.92 11.21 -0.75
N SER A 61 -13.01 11.60 -1.42
CA SER A 61 -14.16 12.28 -0.79
C SER A 61 -14.86 11.40 0.27
N LEU A 62 -14.81 10.09 0.10
CA LEU A 62 -15.33 9.10 1.07
C LEU A 62 -14.31 8.76 2.16
N GLY A 63 -13.07 9.25 2.08
CA GLY A 63 -12.00 8.94 3.03
C GLY A 63 -11.50 7.49 2.97
N LEU A 64 -11.64 6.81 1.81
CA LEU A 64 -11.32 5.38 1.69
C LEU A 64 -9.82 5.09 1.72
N TYR A 65 -8.96 6.07 1.48
CA TYR A 65 -7.50 5.92 1.53
C TYR A 65 -6.93 5.84 2.94
N ASP A 66 -7.70 6.32 3.92
CA ASP A 66 -7.43 6.17 5.36
C ASP A 66 -8.74 5.87 6.07
N LEU A 67 -9.39 4.78 5.66
CA LEU A 67 -10.75 4.42 6.04
C LEU A 67 -10.92 4.28 7.56
N TYR A 68 -9.95 3.67 8.22
CA TYR A 68 -10.01 3.43 9.66
C TYR A 68 -9.83 4.71 10.50
N ALA A 69 -9.35 5.80 9.88
CA ALA A 69 -9.29 7.13 10.46
C ALA A 69 -10.41 8.06 9.95
N ALA A 70 -11.24 7.62 9.01
CA ALA A 70 -12.34 8.44 8.50
C ALA A 70 -13.34 8.79 9.61
N VAL A 71 -13.74 10.07 9.69
CA VAL A 71 -14.63 10.57 10.76
C VAL A 71 -15.91 9.76 10.85
N TRP A 72 -16.55 9.45 9.73
CA TRP A 72 -17.80 8.67 9.71
C TRP A 72 -17.60 7.24 10.24
N PHE A 73 -16.44 6.62 9.94
CA PHE A 73 -16.12 5.28 10.45
C PHE A 73 -15.92 5.29 11.97
N LEU A 74 -15.16 6.25 12.48
CA LEU A 74 -14.95 6.42 13.93
C LEU A 74 -16.24 6.77 14.67
N LEU A 75 -17.12 7.56 14.06
CA LEU A 75 -18.47 7.83 14.61
C LEU A 75 -19.31 6.56 14.70
N ILE A 76 -19.33 5.73 13.66
CA ILE A 76 -20.05 4.44 13.68
C ILE A 76 -19.48 3.54 14.78
N LEU A 77 -18.17 3.46 14.90
CA LEU A 77 -17.49 2.68 15.94
C LEU A 77 -17.86 3.18 17.35
N GLY A 78 -17.89 4.49 17.55
CA GLY A 78 -18.36 5.13 18.79
C GLY A 78 -19.82 4.84 19.10
N PHE A 79 -20.69 4.91 18.09
CA PHE A 79 -22.10 4.53 18.24
C PHE A 79 -22.28 3.04 18.55
N LEU A 80 -21.50 2.15 17.97
CA LEU A 80 -21.49 0.72 18.30
C LEU A 80 -21.05 0.47 19.74
N LEU A 81 -20.00 1.13 20.18
CA LEU A 81 -19.53 1.07 21.55
C LEU A 81 -20.63 1.48 22.53
N LEU A 82 -21.26 2.62 22.26
CA LEU A 82 -22.37 3.14 23.08
C LEU A 82 -23.58 2.20 23.08
N SER A 83 -24.02 1.77 21.90
CA SER A 83 -25.17 0.88 21.72
C SER A 83 -24.97 -0.46 22.44
N THR A 84 -23.80 -1.07 22.25
CA THR A 84 -23.47 -2.36 22.90
C THR A 84 -23.39 -2.21 24.42
N THR A 85 -22.80 -1.11 24.91
CA THR A 85 -22.73 -0.82 26.35
C THR A 85 -24.11 -0.67 26.98
N ILE A 86 -25.00 0.11 26.34
CA ILE A 86 -26.41 0.27 26.79
C ILE A 86 -27.12 -1.10 26.78
N CYS A 87 -26.90 -1.91 25.73
CA CYS A 87 -27.48 -3.24 25.63
C CYS A 87 -27.04 -4.15 26.78
N VAL A 88 -25.77 -4.17 27.11
CA VAL A 88 -25.20 -4.96 28.23
C VAL A 88 -25.81 -4.50 29.57
N ILE A 89 -25.79 -3.20 29.82
CA ILE A 89 -26.34 -2.63 31.09
C ILE A 89 -27.81 -3.01 31.25
N ARG A 90 -28.64 -2.89 30.22
CA ARG A 90 -30.09 -3.19 30.28
C ARG A 90 -30.41 -4.67 30.46
N ASN A 91 -29.64 -5.57 29.83
CA ASN A 91 -29.91 -7.01 29.89
C ASN A 91 -29.27 -7.69 31.13
N THR A 92 -28.25 -7.11 31.72
CA THR A 92 -27.55 -7.66 32.88
C THR A 92 -28.46 -7.98 34.06
N PRO A 93 -29.38 -7.11 34.50
CA PRO A 93 -30.28 -7.43 35.62
C PRO A 93 -31.21 -8.64 35.36
N GLY A 94 -31.69 -8.78 34.10
CA GLY A 94 -32.47 -9.93 33.67
C GLY A 94 -31.68 -11.24 33.71
N ILE A 95 -30.49 -11.23 33.14
CA ILE A 95 -29.60 -12.40 33.13
C ILE A 95 -29.18 -12.79 34.55
N MET A 96 -28.85 -11.82 35.41
CA MET A 96 -28.46 -12.07 36.80
C MET A 96 -29.63 -12.68 37.59
N ARG A 97 -30.87 -12.22 37.34
CA ARG A 97 -32.07 -12.80 37.92
C ARG A 97 -32.24 -14.24 37.45
N GLU A 98 -32.10 -14.53 36.16
CA GLU A 98 -32.22 -15.89 35.64
C GLU A 98 -31.15 -16.86 36.18
N LEU A 99 -29.95 -16.41 36.50
CA LEU A 99 -28.89 -17.21 37.11
C LEU A 99 -29.16 -17.49 38.61
N ARG A 100 -29.84 -16.56 39.33
CA ARG A 100 -30.07 -16.65 40.75
C ARG A 100 -31.39 -17.33 41.10
N HIS A 101 -32.40 -17.24 40.22
CA HIS A 101 -33.72 -17.82 40.46
C HIS A 101 -33.88 -19.17 39.79
N PHE A 102 -34.08 -20.20 40.60
CA PHE A 102 -34.30 -21.59 40.18
C PHE A 102 -35.74 -21.86 39.79
N ARG A 103 -36.69 -20.88 40.01
CA ARG A 103 -38.12 -21.02 39.84
C ARG A 103 -38.70 -22.11 40.76
N GLU A 104 -38.28 -22.08 42.00
CA GLU A 104 -38.67 -23.00 43.05
C GLU A 104 -40.17 -22.92 43.40
N LYS A 105 -40.89 -21.90 42.98
CA LYS A 105 -42.38 -21.75 43.11
C LYS A 105 -43.09 -22.05 41.79
N ALA A 106 -42.69 -23.11 41.11
CA ALA A 106 -43.37 -23.53 39.89
C ALA A 106 -44.77 -24.11 40.19
N GLN A 107 -45.73 -23.72 39.39
CA GLN A 107 -47.09 -24.25 39.54
C GLN A 107 -47.24 -25.64 38.91
N GLU A 108 -47.99 -26.53 39.55
CA GLU A 108 -48.27 -27.91 39.08
C GLU A 108 -48.76 -27.93 37.62
N LYS A 109 -49.76 -27.11 37.27
CA LYS A 109 -50.28 -27.02 35.89
C LYS A 109 -49.18 -26.67 34.86
N SER A 110 -48.23 -25.80 35.23
CA SER A 110 -47.13 -25.43 34.38
C SER A 110 -46.14 -26.56 34.18
N LEU A 111 -45.83 -27.34 35.21
CA LEU A 111 -44.93 -28.49 35.14
C LEU A 111 -45.50 -29.60 34.27
N ARG A 112 -46.82 -29.93 34.47
CA ARG A 112 -47.51 -30.96 33.67
C ARG A 112 -47.64 -30.57 32.19
N ALA A 113 -47.73 -29.27 31.88
CA ALA A 113 -47.83 -28.77 30.51
C ALA A 113 -46.46 -28.72 29.78
N MET A 114 -45.34 -29.00 30.45
CA MET A 114 -44.03 -29.06 29.78
C MET A 114 -43.94 -30.26 28.87
N HIS A 115 -43.27 -30.11 27.73
CA HIS A 115 -43.04 -31.20 26.76
C HIS A 115 -42.34 -32.41 27.40
N HIS A 116 -41.38 -32.10 28.29
CA HIS A 116 -40.68 -33.11 29.08
C HIS A 116 -41.26 -33.12 30.48
N SER A 117 -42.26 -33.95 30.69
CA SER A 117 -42.93 -34.17 31.96
C SER A 117 -43.21 -35.65 32.16
N LEU A 118 -42.95 -36.14 33.36
CA LEU A 118 -43.17 -37.53 33.80
C LEU A 118 -43.85 -37.46 35.19
N ASN A 119 -44.86 -38.29 35.41
CA ASN A 119 -45.51 -38.41 36.72
C ASN A 119 -45.63 -39.90 37.10
N PHE A 120 -45.44 -40.19 38.36
CA PHE A 120 -45.62 -41.52 38.96
C PHE A 120 -45.96 -41.37 40.46
N THR A 121 -46.47 -42.42 41.08
CA THR A 121 -46.76 -42.49 42.52
C THR A 121 -45.76 -43.39 43.25
N THR A 122 -45.58 -43.07 44.55
CA THR A 122 -44.69 -43.83 45.44
C THR A 122 -45.22 -43.76 46.88
N THR A 123 -44.90 -44.80 47.66
CA THR A 123 -45.27 -44.88 49.10
C THR A 123 -44.19 -44.32 50.03
N GLN A 124 -43.04 -43.87 49.45
CA GLN A 124 -41.95 -43.26 50.23
C GLN A 124 -42.37 -41.93 50.88
N PRO A 125 -41.85 -41.60 52.10
CA PRO A 125 -42.07 -40.30 52.71
C PRO A 125 -41.51 -39.11 51.88
N VAL A 126 -42.17 -37.96 51.91
CA VAL A 126 -41.80 -36.74 51.18
C VAL A 126 -40.35 -36.36 51.42
N GLU A 127 -39.87 -36.44 52.64
CA GLU A 127 -38.49 -36.07 53.02
C GLU A 127 -37.46 -37.03 52.38
N GLN A 128 -37.79 -38.33 52.26
CA GLN A 128 -36.93 -39.32 51.63
C GLN A 128 -36.90 -39.12 50.08
N ILE A 129 -38.06 -38.87 49.47
CA ILE A 129 -38.16 -38.56 48.03
C ILE A 129 -37.35 -37.30 47.75
N GLN A 130 -37.45 -36.25 48.55
CA GLN A 130 -36.68 -35.04 48.43
C GLN A 130 -35.17 -35.29 48.52
N ALA A 131 -34.71 -36.02 49.53
CA ALA A 131 -33.29 -36.36 49.73
C ALA A 131 -32.72 -37.15 48.53
N LEU A 132 -33.39 -38.18 48.08
CA LEU A 132 -33.01 -39.01 46.93
C LEU A 132 -33.00 -38.18 45.65
N SER A 133 -33.99 -37.31 45.45
CA SER A 133 -34.04 -36.42 44.29
C SER A 133 -32.86 -35.44 44.29
N GLN A 134 -32.51 -34.85 45.43
CA GLN A 134 -31.35 -34.00 45.59
C GLN A 134 -30.04 -34.74 45.30
N GLN A 135 -29.91 -35.96 45.78
CA GLN A 135 -28.73 -36.84 45.57
C GLN A 135 -28.55 -37.16 44.05
N THR A 136 -29.64 -37.59 43.39
CA THR A 136 -29.65 -37.86 41.97
C THR A 136 -29.27 -36.63 41.12
N LEU A 137 -29.88 -35.48 41.42
CA LEU A 137 -29.59 -34.22 40.74
C LEU A 137 -28.15 -33.73 40.97
N LYS A 138 -27.61 -33.92 42.20
CA LYS A 138 -26.22 -33.59 42.53
C LYS A 138 -25.23 -34.47 41.79
N HIS A 139 -25.52 -35.78 41.71
CA HIS A 139 -24.69 -36.73 40.93
C HIS A 139 -24.63 -36.37 39.44
N GLU A 140 -25.77 -35.91 38.90
CA GLU A 140 -25.84 -35.41 37.52
C GLU A 140 -25.26 -34.00 37.34
N GLY A 141 -24.70 -33.36 38.40
CA GLY A 141 -24.01 -32.07 38.36
C GLY A 141 -24.95 -30.87 38.33
N PHE A 142 -26.18 -31.01 38.80
CA PHE A 142 -27.10 -29.90 38.97
C PHE A 142 -26.87 -29.18 40.31
N ARG A 143 -27.08 -27.86 40.30
CA ARG A 143 -27.33 -27.07 41.53
C ARG A 143 -28.80 -26.99 41.71
N PHE A 144 -29.29 -27.04 42.96
CA PHE A 144 -30.72 -27.05 43.26
C PHE A 144 -31.07 -26.15 44.44
N ARG A 145 -32.35 -25.78 44.52
CA ARG A 145 -33.02 -25.17 45.66
C ARG A 145 -34.31 -25.89 45.93
N THR A 146 -34.70 -25.96 47.17
CA THR A 146 -35.91 -26.63 47.61
C THR A 146 -36.86 -25.57 48.16
N HIS A 147 -38.14 -25.73 47.87
CA HIS A 147 -39.23 -24.95 48.44
C HIS A 147 -40.33 -25.89 48.87
N GLN A 148 -40.88 -25.64 50.05
CA GLN A 148 -41.96 -26.45 50.60
C GLN A 148 -43.10 -25.52 51.00
N GLU A 149 -44.31 -25.83 50.53
CA GLU A 149 -45.52 -25.03 50.80
C GLU A 149 -46.77 -25.96 50.78
N ASN A 150 -47.62 -25.83 51.79
CA ASN A 150 -48.90 -26.62 51.90
C ASN A 150 -48.71 -28.15 51.70
N GLY A 151 -47.68 -28.75 52.26
CA GLY A 151 -47.38 -30.19 52.14
C GLY A 151 -46.74 -30.60 50.81
N THR A 152 -46.69 -29.70 49.82
CA THR A 152 -46.00 -29.97 48.55
C THR A 152 -44.54 -29.53 48.63
N SER A 153 -43.61 -30.39 48.20
CA SER A 153 -42.17 -30.08 48.11
C SER A 153 -41.74 -29.98 46.65
N ILE A 154 -40.96 -28.97 46.33
CA ILE A 154 -40.38 -28.77 45.00
C ILE A 154 -38.88 -28.66 45.12
N VAL A 155 -38.16 -29.54 44.39
CA VAL A 155 -36.73 -29.42 44.14
C VAL A 155 -36.52 -28.82 42.75
N ALA A 156 -36.11 -27.56 42.66
CA ALA A 156 -35.82 -26.88 41.42
C ALA A 156 -34.33 -26.89 41.17
N ALA A 157 -33.89 -27.47 40.05
CA ALA A 157 -32.47 -27.68 39.72
C ALA A 157 -32.08 -27.04 38.40
N MET A 158 -30.84 -26.57 38.32
CA MET A 158 -30.28 -25.92 37.13
C MET A 158 -28.83 -26.37 36.92
N LYS A 159 -28.50 -26.66 35.65
CA LYS A 159 -27.13 -26.96 35.17
C LYS A 159 -26.84 -26.13 33.94
N GLY A 160 -25.57 -25.85 33.66
CA GLY A 160 -25.13 -25.14 32.44
C GLY A 160 -25.35 -23.62 32.49
N GLY A 161 -25.39 -23.03 33.69
CA GLY A 161 -25.51 -21.56 33.89
C GLY A 161 -24.38 -20.77 33.20
N ALA A 162 -23.25 -21.39 32.90
CA ALA A 162 -22.14 -20.81 32.16
C ALA A 162 -22.56 -20.30 30.75
N ASN A 163 -23.62 -20.84 30.16
CA ASN A 163 -24.21 -20.30 28.92
C ASN A 163 -24.52 -18.80 29.02
N LYS A 164 -24.98 -18.34 30.18
CA LYS A 164 -25.31 -16.91 30.39
C LYS A 164 -24.09 -16.01 30.50
N TRP A 165 -22.95 -16.56 30.94
CA TRP A 165 -21.66 -15.86 30.86
C TRP A 165 -21.21 -15.64 29.41
N GLY A 166 -21.62 -16.53 28.48
CA GLY A 166 -21.37 -16.35 27.07
C GLY A 166 -21.92 -15.03 26.52
N TYR A 167 -23.11 -14.59 26.96
CA TYR A 167 -23.65 -13.29 26.60
C TYR A 167 -22.74 -12.13 27.04
N TRP A 168 -22.29 -12.14 28.30
CA TRP A 168 -21.41 -11.07 28.77
C TRP A 168 -20.07 -11.08 28.08
N LEU A 169 -19.44 -12.24 27.93
CA LEU A 169 -18.15 -12.35 27.28
C LEU A 169 -18.18 -11.92 25.81
N THR A 170 -19.23 -12.27 25.08
CA THR A 170 -19.37 -11.82 23.69
C THR A 170 -19.56 -10.30 23.58
N HIS A 171 -20.46 -9.72 24.39
CA HIS A 171 -20.77 -8.30 24.28
C HIS A 171 -19.71 -7.41 24.91
N ILE A 172 -19.14 -7.79 26.07
CA ILE A 172 -18.03 -7.07 26.69
C ILE A 172 -16.78 -7.22 25.81
N GLY A 173 -16.57 -8.40 25.21
CA GLY A 173 -15.47 -8.61 24.24
C GLY A 173 -15.56 -7.66 23.05
N MET A 174 -16.77 -7.46 22.49
CA MET A 174 -16.98 -6.45 21.43
C MET A 174 -16.70 -5.02 21.93
N ILE A 175 -17.15 -4.66 23.14
CA ILE A 175 -16.86 -3.35 23.76
C ILE A 175 -15.35 -3.14 23.87
N VAL A 176 -14.61 -4.16 24.34
CA VAL A 176 -13.15 -4.13 24.47
C VAL A 176 -12.48 -3.97 23.10
N ILE A 177 -12.95 -4.69 22.06
CA ILE A 177 -12.46 -4.53 20.68
C ILE A 177 -12.66 -3.10 20.18
N PHE A 178 -13.85 -2.53 20.38
CA PHE A 178 -14.14 -1.15 19.94
C PHE A 178 -13.28 -0.12 20.67
N ILE A 179 -13.05 -0.31 21.97
CA ILE A 179 -12.14 0.55 22.75
C ILE A 179 -10.71 0.44 22.19
N GLY A 180 -10.20 -0.76 21.95
CA GLY A 180 -8.88 -0.98 21.38
C GLY A 180 -8.73 -0.32 19.99
N GLY A 181 -9.74 -0.46 19.12
CA GLY A 181 -9.74 0.20 17.82
C GLY A 181 -9.75 1.73 17.90
N LEU A 182 -10.48 2.31 18.87
CA LEU A 182 -10.48 3.76 19.10
C LEU A 182 -9.16 4.25 19.70
N LEU A 183 -8.49 3.45 20.54
CA LEU A 183 -7.17 3.78 21.10
C LEU A 183 -6.10 3.87 20.00
N ASP A 184 -6.14 2.99 19.01
CA ASP A 184 -5.19 3.01 17.88
C ASP A 184 -5.59 3.98 16.76
N SER A 185 -6.71 4.68 16.90
CA SER A 185 -7.17 5.66 15.91
C SER A 185 -6.35 6.93 15.93
N LYS A 186 -6.38 7.70 14.84
CA LYS A 186 -5.76 9.03 14.73
C LYS A 186 -6.56 10.15 15.42
N LEU A 187 -7.51 9.82 16.32
CA LEU A 187 -8.38 10.81 16.98
C LEU A 187 -7.61 11.95 17.67
N PRO A 188 -6.53 11.71 18.44
CA PRO A 188 -5.77 12.80 19.07
C PRO A 188 -5.15 13.75 18.05
N THR A 189 -4.59 13.22 16.97
CA THR A 189 -3.99 14.01 15.87
C THR A 189 -5.06 14.82 15.15
N MET A 190 -6.21 14.21 14.82
CA MET A 190 -7.34 14.89 14.16
C MET A 190 -7.92 16.01 15.04
N PHE A 191 -8.01 15.77 16.35
CA PHE A 191 -8.43 16.79 17.29
C PHE A 191 -7.43 17.93 17.35
N GLY A 192 -6.13 17.63 17.39
CA GLY A 192 -5.06 18.64 17.35
C GLY A 192 -5.11 19.49 16.07
N GLU A 193 -5.37 18.88 14.92
CA GLU A 193 -5.58 19.60 13.65
C GLU A 193 -6.82 20.51 13.72
N TRP A 194 -7.93 20.00 14.25
CA TRP A 194 -9.19 20.76 14.36
C TRP A 194 -9.06 21.97 15.27
N VAL A 195 -8.32 21.84 16.38
CA VAL A 195 -8.04 22.96 17.31
C VAL A 195 -6.91 23.87 16.80
N GLY A 196 -6.18 23.47 15.75
CA GLY A 196 -5.08 24.23 15.16
C GLY A 196 -3.74 24.11 15.90
N THR A 197 -3.58 23.12 16.78
CA THR A 197 -2.31 22.84 17.47
C THR A 197 -1.36 21.96 16.68
N ILE A 198 -1.87 21.26 15.66
CA ILE A 198 -1.13 20.41 14.72
C ILE A 198 -1.48 20.87 13.31
N LYS A 199 -0.47 20.96 12.44
CA LYS A 199 -0.64 21.28 11.02
C LYS A 199 0.32 20.42 10.19
N PRO A 200 -0.17 19.56 9.24
CA PRO A 200 0.73 18.82 8.35
C PRO A 200 1.61 19.75 7.51
N GLU A 201 2.85 19.37 7.30
CA GLU A 201 3.77 20.04 6.37
C GLU A 201 3.54 19.47 4.96
N THR A 202 3.42 20.35 3.98
CA THR A 202 3.17 19.97 2.57
C THR A 202 4.38 20.21 1.67
N ARG A 203 5.39 20.92 2.18
CA ARG A 203 6.62 21.20 1.43
C ARG A 203 7.59 20.02 1.61
N ASN A 204 8.31 19.70 0.55
CA ASN A 204 9.43 18.75 0.66
C ASN A 204 10.66 19.49 1.18
N ILE A 205 10.84 19.48 2.49
CA ILE A 205 11.94 20.18 3.19
C ILE A 205 12.68 19.21 4.13
N PRO A 206 13.95 19.46 4.44
CA PRO A 206 14.69 18.67 5.43
C PRO A 206 13.95 18.61 6.77
N ALA A 207 14.03 17.47 7.45
CA ALA A 207 13.35 17.26 8.74
C ALA A 207 13.75 18.31 9.81
N SER A 208 14.97 18.83 9.74
CA SER A 208 15.47 19.89 10.62
C SER A 208 14.77 21.25 10.43
N GLU A 209 14.16 21.47 9.26
CA GLU A 209 13.47 22.71 8.90
C GLU A 209 11.96 22.61 9.10
N VAL A 210 11.44 21.43 9.44
CA VAL A 210 10.00 21.22 9.66
C VAL A 210 9.55 22.00 10.90
N PRO A 211 8.51 22.86 10.76
CA PRO A 211 8.02 23.68 11.87
C PRO A 211 7.56 22.84 13.07
N PRO A 212 7.71 23.34 14.31
CA PRO A 212 7.28 22.62 15.53
C PRO A 212 5.81 22.21 15.53
N ILE A 213 4.92 22.97 14.86
CA ILE A 213 3.49 22.65 14.72
C ILE A 213 3.25 21.38 13.91
N SER A 214 4.21 20.97 13.07
CA SER A 214 4.17 19.75 12.26
C SER A 214 4.97 18.61 12.88
N GLN A 215 5.45 18.78 14.13
CA GLN A 215 6.21 17.78 14.87
C GLN A 215 5.39 17.23 16.04
N LEU A 216 5.41 15.90 16.20
CA LEU A 216 4.80 15.19 17.32
C LEU A 216 5.89 14.74 18.30
N GLY A 217 5.64 14.95 19.60
CA GLY A 217 6.55 14.54 20.66
C GLY A 217 6.57 13.04 20.90
N VAL A 218 7.55 12.58 21.69
CA VAL A 218 7.76 11.18 22.08
C VAL A 218 6.57 10.57 22.84
N ASN A 219 5.72 11.39 23.45
CA ASN A 219 4.56 10.96 24.23
C ASN A 219 3.32 10.65 23.37
N ASN A 220 3.41 10.72 22.04
CA ASN A 220 2.30 10.33 21.19
C ASN A 220 1.94 8.86 21.44
N PHE A 221 0.65 8.62 21.67
CA PHE A 221 0.16 7.36 22.19
C PHE A 221 0.12 6.27 21.11
N SER A 222 -0.32 6.61 19.92
CA SER A 222 -0.45 5.69 18.78
C SER A 222 0.02 6.37 17.51
N TYR A 223 0.87 5.70 16.74
CA TYR A 223 1.36 6.20 15.46
C TYR A 223 1.85 5.07 14.56
N ARG A 224 1.85 5.35 13.26
CA ARG A 224 2.46 4.52 12.23
C ARG A 224 3.11 5.42 11.21
N GLY A 225 4.41 5.28 11.03
CA GLY A 225 5.19 6.08 10.08
C GLY A 225 6.35 5.29 9.53
N SER A 226 7.07 5.90 8.60
CA SER A 226 8.24 5.32 7.94
C SER A 226 9.42 6.28 7.95
N VAL A 227 10.60 5.72 7.83
CA VAL A 227 11.86 6.44 7.63
C VAL A 227 12.82 5.57 6.84
N ASP A 228 13.50 6.17 5.87
CA ASP A 228 14.60 5.54 5.15
C ASP A 228 15.91 5.97 5.80
N ILE A 229 16.68 5.01 6.30
CA ILE A 229 17.94 5.26 6.99
C ILE A 229 19.08 4.67 6.14
N PRO A 230 19.96 5.50 5.58
CA PRO A 230 21.15 5.04 4.88
C PRO A 230 22.08 4.26 5.81
N GLU A 231 22.84 3.31 5.25
CA GLU A 231 23.89 2.62 5.96
C GLU A 231 24.88 3.58 6.65
N GLY A 232 25.24 3.27 7.88
CA GLY A 232 26.10 4.09 8.72
C GLY A 232 25.47 5.38 9.23
N ARG A 233 24.14 5.58 9.07
CA ARG A 233 23.40 6.75 9.53
C ARG A 233 22.41 6.39 10.62
N THR A 234 22.01 7.43 11.38
CA THR A 234 21.04 7.32 12.48
C THR A 234 19.81 8.15 12.20
N ALA A 235 18.65 7.71 12.73
CA ALA A 235 17.44 8.51 12.79
C ALA A 235 16.72 8.33 14.13
N ASN A 236 16.16 9.43 14.65
CA ASN A 236 15.29 9.44 15.83
C ASN A 236 13.90 10.02 15.53
N ILE A 237 13.56 10.07 14.25
CA ILE A 237 12.29 10.57 13.75
C ILE A 237 11.73 9.63 12.69
N ILE A 238 10.41 9.67 12.51
CA ILE A 238 9.70 9.02 11.41
C ILE A 238 8.70 10.00 10.80
N PHE A 239 8.34 9.77 9.55
CA PHE A 239 7.36 10.54 8.82
C PHE A 239 6.01 9.82 8.82
N LEU A 240 4.96 10.54 9.23
CA LEU A 240 3.59 10.07 9.22
C LEU A 240 2.84 10.73 8.05
N PRO A 241 2.53 10.03 6.98
CA PRO A 241 1.78 10.62 5.86
C PRO A 241 0.36 10.97 6.29
N ILE A 242 -0.08 12.19 5.98
CA ILE A 242 -1.43 12.70 6.23
C ILE A 242 -1.89 13.47 5.01
N ARG A 243 -2.87 12.92 4.27
CA ARG A 243 -3.39 13.53 3.04
C ARG A 243 -2.26 13.90 2.05
N GLU A 244 -2.12 15.17 1.70
CA GLU A 244 -1.07 15.68 0.79
C GLU A 244 0.22 16.08 1.52
N GLY A 245 0.28 15.91 2.85
CA GLY A 245 1.42 16.31 3.66
C GLY A 245 1.89 15.20 4.61
N TYR A 246 2.70 15.61 5.57
CA TYR A 246 3.23 14.70 6.58
C TYR A 246 3.41 15.39 7.93
N LEU A 247 3.49 14.59 8.99
CA LEU A 247 3.95 15.03 10.31
C LEU A 247 5.25 14.27 10.64
N VAL A 248 6.10 14.92 11.44
CA VAL A 248 7.32 14.32 11.95
C VAL A 248 7.07 13.82 13.38
N GLN A 249 7.17 12.51 13.60
CA GLN A 249 7.08 11.90 14.90
C GLN A 249 8.47 11.65 15.47
N ARG A 250 8.76 12.18 16.66
CA ARG A 250 9.99 11.91 17.38
C ARG A 250 9.94 10.57 18.10
N LEU A 251 11.04 9.82 18.05
CA LEU A 251 11.23 8.58 18.79
C LEU A 251 11.98 8.85 20.10
N PRO A 252 11.74 8.06 21.18
CA PRO A 252 12.47 8.18 22.43
C PRO A 252 13.87 7.54 22.39
N TYR A 253 14.31 7.03 21.25
CA TYR A 253 15.61 6.41 20.99
C TYR A 253 16.03 6.73 19.55
N GLU A 254 17.30 6.47 19.23
CA GLU A 254 17.84 6.55 17.89
C GLU A 254 18.05 5.16 17.30
N ILE A 255 17.82 5.04 16.00
CA ILE A 255 18.04 3.80 15.24
C ILE A 255 19.19 4.08 14.29
N GLU A 256 20.28 3.32 14.39
CA GLU A 256 21.38 3.30 13.44
C GLU A 256 21.25 2.06 12.57
N VAL A 257 21.35 2.22 11.25
CA VAL A 257 21.50 1.09 10.32
C VAL A 257 23.00 0.87 10.09
N LYS A 258 23.51 -0.26 10.55
CA LYS A 258 24.93 -0.63 10.40
C LYS A 258 25.23 -1.20 9.04
N ASP A 259 24.37 -2.10 8.61
CA ASP A 259 24.54 -2.88 7.36
C ASP A 259 23.17 -3.28 6.83
N PHE A 260 23.03 -3.26 5.52
CA PHE A 260 21.83 -3.68 4.83
C PHE A 260 22.18 -4.71 3.76
N ARG A 261 21.51 -5.84 3.74
CA ARG A 261 21.79 -6.94 2.82
C ARG A 261 20.55 -7.32 2.04
N VAL A 262 20.69 -7.43 0.73
CA VAL A 262 19.66 -7.91 -0.18
C VAL A 262 20.12 -9.19 -0.86
N GLU A 263 19.35 -10.26 -0.74
CA GLU A 263 19.50 -11.42 -1.60
C GLU A 263 18.58 -11.27 -2.82
N HIS A 264 19.12 -11.57 -3.99
CA HIS A 264 18.37 -11.52 -5.23
C HIS A 264 18.17 -12.93 -5.82
N TYR A 265 17.04 -13.14 -6.48
CA TYR A 265 16.88 -14.30 -7.36
C TYR A 265 17.81 -14.18 -8.58
N SER A 266 18.01 -15.28 -9.31
CA SER A 266 18.76 -15.27 -10.59
C SER A 266 18.15 -14.33 -11.63
N THR A 267 16.89 -13.96 -11.49
CA THR A 267 16.19 -12.96 -12.31
C THR A 267 16.52 -11.52 -11.92
N GLY A 268 17.27 -11.28 -10.82
CA GLY A 268 17.57 -9.95 -10.29
C GLY A 268 16.47 -9.35 -9.41
N GLN A 269 15.34 -10.05 -9.20
CA GLN A 269 14.32 -9.60 -8.26
C GLN A 269 14.77 -9.85 -6.81
N PRO A 270 14.46 -8.94 -5.86
CA PRO A 270 14.75 -9.17 -4.45
C PRO A 270 14.06 -10.43 -3.94
N LYS A 271 14.82 -11.30 -3.28
CA LYS A 271 14.34 -12.54 -2.65
C LYS A 271 14.11 -12.32 -1.16
N SER A 272 15.07 -11.71 -0.48
CA SER A 272 15.01 -11.33 0.93
C SER A 272 15.89 -10.12 1.17
N PHE A 273 15.57 -9.37 2.21
CA PHE A 273 16.42 -8.25 2.65
C PHE A 273 16.38 -8.13 4.18
N GLU A 274 17.50 -7.74 4.76
CA GLU A 274 17.76 -7.69 6.18
C GLU A 274 18.53 -6.42 6.53
N SER A 275 18.30 -5.89 7.74
CA SER A 275 19.05 -4.76 8.29
C SER A 275 19.64 -5.11 9.63
N ASP A 276 20.93 -4.89 9.82
CA ASP A 276 21.56 -4.87 11.11
C ASP A 276 21.40 -3.48 11.72
N ILE A 277 20.56 -3.36 12.73
CA ILE A 277 20.27 -2.10 13.39
C ILE A 277 20.88 -2.05 14.80
N VAL A 278 21.22 -0.85 15.24
CA VAL A 278 21.65 -0.58 16.61
C VAL A 278 20.71 0.47 17.21
N ILE A 279 20.15 0.15 18.36
CA ILE A 279 19.32 1.06 19.13
C ILE A 279 20.18 1.80 20.14
N HIS A 280 20.25 3.12 20.00
CA HIS A 280 20.86 4.03 20.96
C HIS A 280 19.76 4.63 21.83
N ASP A 281 19.71 4.24 23.09
CA ASP A 281 18.68 4.69 24.03
C ASP A 281 19.36 5.22 25.29
N PRO A 282 19.02 6.45 25.74
CA PRO A 282 19.59 7.02 26.97
C PRO A 282 19.40 6.17 28.24
N ASP A 283 18.35 5.32 28.26
CA ASP A 283 18.06 4.44 29.39
C ASP A 283 18.92 3.16 29.38
N LEU A 284 19.65 2.86 28.32
CA LEU A 284 20.53 1.72 28.18
C LEU A 284 21.97 2.06 28.59
N LYS A 285 22.66 1.13 29.22
CA LYS A 285 24.09 1.28 29.55
C LYS A 285 24.98 1.19 28.30
N GLU A 286 24.58 0.36 27.34
CA GLU A 286 25.27 0.13 26.08
C GLU A 286 24.24 0.03 24.95
N PRO A 287 24.57 0.46 23.71
CA PRO A 287 23.72 0.30 22.55
C PRO A 287 23.37 -1.18 22.30
N PHE A 288 22.17 -1.41 21.84
CA PHE A 288 21.63 -2.77 21.62
C PHE A 288 21.55 -3.06 20.11
N ALA A 289 22.29 -4.08 19.66
CA ALA A 289 22.29 -4.51 18.27
C ALA A 289 21.26 -5.61 18.02
N HIS A 290 20.57 -5.53 16.87
CA HIS A 290 19.58 -6.52 16.44
C HIS A 290 19.47 -6.56 14.91
N THR A 291 19.27 -7.77 14.34
CA THR A 291 18.99 -7.93 12.93
C THR A 291 17.48 -8.04 12.71
N ILE A 292 16.94 -7.22 11.84
CA ILE A 292 15.54 -7.27 11.41
C ILE A 292 15.44 -7.74 9.97
N SER A 293 14.38 -8.45 9.64
CA SER A 293 14.07 -8.88 8.28
C SER A 293 12.56 -8.81 8.02
N VAL A 294 12.15 -9.08 6.78
CA VAL A 294 10.73 -9.10 6.42
C VAL A 294 9.98 -10.09 7.30
N ASN A 295 8.89 -9.65 7.93
CA ASN A 295 8.06 -10.39 8.91
C ASN A 295 8.75 -10.75 10.24
N HIS A 296 9.98 -10.27 10.48
CA HIS A 296 10.68 -10.45 11.77
C HIS A 296 11.07 -9.07 12.33
N PRO A 297 10.09 -8.32 12.90
CA PRO A 297 10.34 -6.99 13.44
C PRO A 297 11.01 -7.05 14.80
N LEU A 298 11.70 -5.98 15.18
CA LEU A 298 12.10 -5.73 16.55
C LEU A 298 10.97 -5.05 17.33
N ILE A 299 10.59 -5.62 18.46
CA ILE A 299 9.67 -4.97 19.42
C ILE A 299 10.49 -4.33 20.52
N TYR A 300 10.44 -3.00 20.62
CA TYR A 300 11.19 -2.24 21.60
C TYR A 300 10.38 -1.08 22.18
N LYS A 301 10.33 -0.95 23.52
CA LYS A 301 9.57 0.10 24.25
C LYS A 301 8.12 0.31 23.73
N GLY A 302 7.43 -0.78 23.40
CA GLY A 302 6.04 -0.74 22.89
C GLY A 302 5.91 -0.23 21.45
N THR A 303 7.02 -0.13 20.73
CA THR A 303 7.06 0.11 19.29
C THR A 303 7.52 -1.14 18.54
N ALA A 304 6.95 -1.38 17.37
CA ALA A 304 7.39 -2.43 16.46
C ALA A 304 8.12 -1.78 15.28
N ILE A 305 9.36 -2.19 15.05
CA ILE A 305 10.24 -1.73 13.97
C ILE A 305 10.29 -2.82 12.91
N TYR A 306 9.67 -2.55 11.78
CA TYR A 306 9.58 -3.49 10.65
C TYR A 306 10.54 -3.10 9.55
N GLN A 307 11.18 -4.08 8.94
CA GLN A 307 11.80 -3.93 7.63
C GLN A 307 10.69 -3.89 6.57
N ALA A 308 10.43 -2.72 5.98
CA ALA A 308 9.30 -2.51 5.08
C ALA A 308 9.71 -2.50 3.60
N ASN A 309 10.74 -1.74 3.28
CA ASN A 309 11.30 -1.58 1.93
C ASN A 309 12.78 -1.22 2.02
N PHE A 310 13.37 -0.95 0.90
CA PHE A 310 14.72 -0.40 0.79
C PHE A 310 14.80 0.53 -0.42
N GLY A 311 15.82 1.36 -0.46
CA GLY A 311 16.03 2.31 -1.54
C GLY A 311 17.47 2.79 -1.61
N ASP A 312 17.67 3.82 -2.38
CA ASP A 312 18.96 4.49 -2.46
C ASP A 312 19.17 5.40 -1.24
N GLY A 313 20.33 5.27 -0.61
CA GLY A 313 20.74 6.01 0.57
C GLY A 313 21.51 7.31 0.30
N GLY A 314 21.49 7.79 -0.94
CA GLY A 314 22.30 8.92 -1.40
C GLY A 314 23.57 8.47 -2.11
N SER A 315 23.47 7.44 -2.95
CA SER A 315 24.56 6.93 -3.76
C SER A 315 25.30 8.04 -4.49
N GLU A 316 26.64 7.94 -4.50
CA GLU A 316 27.46 8.86 -5.27
C GLU A 316 27.49 8.41 -6.73
N VAL A 317 27.17 9.32 -7.64
CA VAL A 317 27.14 9.08 -9.08
C VAL A 317 28.05 10.06 -9.82
N GLN A 318 28.79 9.55 -10.79
CA GLN A 318 29.54 10.38 -11.72
C GLN A 318 28.81 10.43 -13.06
N LEU A 319 28.39 11.62 -13.43
CA LEU A 319 27.59 11.91 -14.61
C LEU A 319 28.44 12.66 -15.64
N GLN A 320 28.34 12.24 -16.90
CA GLN A 320 28.88 12.97 -18.02
C GLN A 320 27.74 13.64 -18.79
N LEU A 321 27.76 14.97 -18.83
CA LEU A 321 26.79 15.78 -19.54
C LEU A 321 27.32 16.03 -20.95
N ASN A 322 26.80 15.29 -21.93
CA ASN A 322 27.17 15.42 -23.33
C ASN A 322 26.25 16.41 -24.04
N PRO A 323 26.75 17.51 -24.62
CA PRO A 323 25.93 18.51 -25.25
C PRO A 323 25.20 17.93 -26.48
N LEU A 324 23.91 18.22 -26.59
CA LEU A 324 23.10 17.93 -27.78
C LEU A 324 22.92 19.18 -28.66
N THR A 325 23.40 20.33 -28.21
CA THR A 325 23.43 21.58 -28.96
C THR A 325 24.76 22.29 -28.77
N LYS A 326 25.24 23.05 -29.77
CA LYS A 326 26.50 23.80 -29.74
C LYS A 326 26.66 24.82 -28.63
N GLN A 327 25.55 25.25 -28.04
CA GLN A 327 25.56 26.32 -27.02
C GLN A 327 26.12 25.84 -25.68
N TYR A 328 26.26 24.52 -25.49
CA TYR A 328 26.69 23.93 -24.23
C TYR A 328 27.98 23.17 -24.40
N ALA A 329 28.78 23.15 -23.33
CA ALA A 329 30.03 22.38 -23.28
C ALA A 329 29.79 21.03 -22.58
N GLN A 330 30.63 20.07 -22.90
CA GLN A 330 30.71 18.81 -22.16
C GLN A 330 31.19 19.07 -20.73
N GLN A 331 30.50 18.48 -19.74
CA GLN A 331 30.82 18.64 -18.34
C GLN A 331 30.80 17.28 -17.64
N THR A 332 31.55 17.17 -16.56
CA THR A 332 31.49 16.02 -15.64
C THR A 332 30.99 16.53 -14.31
N LEU A 333 29.98 15.86 -13.76
CA LEU A 333 29.39 16.16 -12.45
C LEU A 333 29.52 14.93 -11.57
N THR A 334 30.11 15.09 -10.39
CA THR A 334 30.01 14.10 -9.31
C THR A 334 29.01 14.62 -8.31
N GLY A 335 28.00 13.81 -8.02
CA GLY A 335 26.89 14.22 -7.16
C GLY A 335 26.31 13.03 -6.41
N ASN A 336 25.48 13.35 -5.41
CA ASN A 336 24.76 12.35 -4.63
C ASN A 336 23.27 12.34 -5.00
N ILE A 337 22.70 11.17 -5.01
CA ILE A 337 21.24 10.98 -5.17
C ILE A 337 20.52 11.73 -4.06
N SER A 338 19.32 12.22 -4.33
CA SER A 338 18.50 13.09 -3.49
C SER A 338 19.08 14.49 -3.26
N GLN A 339 20.00 14.94 -4.11
CA GLN A 339 20.54 16.31 -4.10
C GLN A 339 20.33 17.02 -5.44
N ASP A 340 20.38 18.36 -5.37
CA ASP A 340 20.16 19.23 -6.50
C ASP A 340 21.44 19.98 -6.89
N TYR A 341 21.66 20.13 -8.19
CA TYR A 341 22.84 20.77 -8.75
C TYR A 341 22.44 21.84 -9.76
N ASN A 342 23.02 23.03 -9.62
CA ASN A 342 22.79 24.10 -10.59
C ASN A 342 23.73 23.91 -11.78
N LEU A 343 23.16 23.73 -12.96
CA LEU A 343 23.87 23.72 -14.22
C LEU A 343 23.72 25.08 -14.89
N SER A 344 24.83 25.80 -15.06
CA SER A 344 24.81 27.12 -15.67
C SER A 344 25.48 27.10 -17.03
N SER A 345 24.83 27.65 -18.02
CA SER A 345 25.46 28.03 -19.29
C SER A 345 25.47 29.56 -19.41
N SER A 346 26.10 30.05 -20.44
CA SER A 346 26.12 31.49 -20.73
C SER A 346 24.73 32.08 -21.03
N THR A 347 23.77 31.24 -21.41
CA THR A 347 22.44 31.67 -21.90
C THR A 347 21.30 31.23 -21.00
N GLU A 348 21.36 30.08 -20.36
CA GLU A 348 20.24 29.52 -19.58
C GLU A 348 20.72 28.83 -18.28
N LYS A 349 19.84 28.83 -17.29
CA LYS A 349 20.07 28.19 -16.00
C LYS A 349 19.17 26.95 -15.91
N TYR A 350 19.77 25.83 -15.57
CA TYR A 350 19.08 24.58 -15.29
C TYR A 350 19.38 24.11 -13.87
N ARG A 351 18.41 23.41 -13.28
CA ARG A 351 18.61 22.69 -12.02
C ARG A 351 18.44 21.21 -12.29
N LEU A 352 19.49 20.46 -12.01
CA LEU A 352 19.51 19.00 -12.07
C LEU A 352 19.16 18.47 -10.68
N GLU A 353 18.02 17.81 -10.58
CA GLU A 353 17.52 17.14 -9.37
C GLU A 353 17.77 15.65 -9.52
N LEU A 354 18.70 15.09 -8.74
CA LEU A 354 19.01 13.64 -8.78
C LEU A 354 18.01 12.90 -7.87
N ASP A 355 17.05 12.23 -8.45
CA ASP A 355 15.94 11.64 -7.70
C ASP A 355 16.22 10.23 -7.19
N ASN A 356 16.77 9.35 -8.05
CA ASN A 356 16.93 7.95 -7.68
C ASN A 356 18.06 7.28 -8.48
N PHE A 357 18.66 6.25 -7.88
CA PHE A 357 19.57 5.34 -8.53
C PHE A 357 19.02 3.91 -8.42
N ARG A 358 19.02 3.16 -9.51
CA ARG A 358 18.60 1.76 -9.54
C ARG A 358 19.74 0.90 -10.06
N LEU A 359 20.23 -0.01 -9.24
CA LEU A 359 21.26 -0.96 -9.61
C LEU A 359 20.74 -2.00 -10.61
N PHE A 360 19.52 -2.45 -10.43
CA PHE A 360 18.87 -3.47 -11.25
C PHE A 360 17.64 -2.90 -11.96
N ASN A 361 17.58 -3.11 -13.28
CA ASN A 361 16.43 -2.75 -14.10
C ASN A 361 16.00 -3.98 -14.90
N ILE A 362 14.94 -4.64 -14.41
CA ILE A 362 14.43 -5.86 -15.02
C ILE A 362 13.34 -5.48 -16.02
N ASN A 363 13.62 -5.76 -17.28
CA ASN A 363 12.70 -5.45 -18.38
C ASN A 363 12.43 -6.71 -19.21
N PRO A 364 11.22 -6.86 -19.78
CA PRO A 364 10.96 -7.92 -20.72
C PRO A 364 11.74 -7.66 -22.02
N VAL A 365 12.62 -8.57 -22.37
CA VAL A 365 13.40 -8.54 -23.60
C VAL A 365 13.05 -9.78 -24.42
N LYS A 366 12.84 -9.64 -25.73
CA LYS A 366 12.64 -10.79 -26.59
C LYS A 366 13.95 -11.52 -26.81
N ASN A 367 13.97 -12.82 -26.51
CA ASN A 367 15.11 -13.69 -26.79
C ASN A 367 15.18 -14.01 -28.30
N ASP A 368 16.24 -14.71 -28.72
CA ASP A 368 16.46 -15.11 -30.12
C ASP A 368 15.33 -15.99 -30.72
N LYS A 369 14.46 -16.54 -29.86
CA LYS A 369 13.30 -17.35 -30.24
C LYS A 369 11.99 -16.53 -30.29
N GLY A 370 12.05 -15.22 -29.97
CA GLY A 370 10.90 -14.32 -29.93
C GLY A 370 10.05 -14.44 -28.65
N GLU A 371 10.51 -15.18 -27.62
CA GLU A 371 9.86 -15.30 -26.33
C GLU A 371 10.30 -14.15 -25.42
N GLU A 372 9.39 -13.65 -24.58
CA GLU A 372 9.70 -12.61 -23.58
C GLU A 372 10.46 -13.22 -22.39
N GLU A 373 11.66 -12.76 -22.18
CA GLU A 373 12.50 -13.10 -21.03
C GLU A 373 12.75 -11.85 -20.18
N GLN A 374 12.65 -11.98 -18.86
CA GLN A 374 12.99 -10.91 -17.93
C GLN A 374 14.51 -10.77 -17.83
N LYS A 375 15.03 -9.67 -18.31
CA LYS A 375 16.48 -9.41 -18.34
C LYS A 375 16.82 -8.15 -17.57
N ASN A 376 17.84 -8.25 -16.73
CA ASN A 376 18.44 -7.07 -16.11
C ASN A 376 19.30 -6.32 -17.14
N ILE A 377 18.94 -5.09 -17.46
CA ILE A 377 19.67 -4.22 -18.40
C ILE A 377 20.70 -3.31 -17.73
N GLY A 378 20.91 -3.48 -16.42
CA GLY A 378 21.95 -2.80 -15.66
C GLY A 378 21.48 -1.54 -14.94
N PRO A 379 22.44 -0.76 -14.37
CA PRO A 379 22.12 0.41 -13.57
C PRO A 379 21.46 1.53 -14.36
N SER A 380 20.63 2.33 -13.70
CA SER A 380 20.09 3.57 -14.23
C SER A 380 20.04 4.68 -13.18
N VAL A 381 20.10 5.92 -13.63
CA VAL A 381 19.89 7.11 -12.84
C VAL A 381 18.60 7.81 -13.28
N ILE A 382 17.77 8.18 -12.32
CA ILE A 382 16.54 8.95 -12.53
C ILE A 382 16.77 10.36 -12.01
N PHE A 383 16.52 11.35 -12.85
CA PHE A 383 16.72 12.75 -12.51
C PHE A 383 15.69 13.64 -13.20
N ARG A 384 15.45 14.81 -12.63
CA ARG A 384 14.66 15.87 -13.27
C ARG A 384 15.57 17.02 -13.66
N LEU A 385 15.34 17.52 -14.86
CA LEU A 385 15.98 18.75 -15.33
C LEU A 385 14.94 19.86 -15.35
N ARG A 386 15.14 20.84 -14.50
CA ARG A 386 14.23 21.98 -14.34
C ARG A 386 14.83 23.22 -15.00
N ASN A 387 14.05 23.88 -15.84
CA ASN A 387 14.42 25.15 -16.50
C ASN A 387 14.14 26.36 -15.60
N ALA A 388 14.55 27.54 -16.06
CA ALA A 388 14.33 28.80 -15.34
C ALA A 388 12.85 29.17 -15.16
N ALA A 389 11.94 28.67 -15.99
CA ALA A 389 10.51 28.86 -15.88
C ALA A 389 9.86 27.97 -14.81
N GLY A 390 10.62 27.01 -14.25
CA GLY A 390 10.14 26.06 -13.26
C GLY A 390 9.57 24.75 -13.85
N GLU A 391 9.55 24.60 -15.18
CA GLU A 391 9.16 23.37 -15.83
C GLU A 391 10.22 22.29 -15.62
N ALA A 392 9.81 21.09 -15.24
CA ALA A 392 10.70 19.96 -15.03
C ALA A 392 10.32 18.82 -15.96
N ILE A 393 11.33 18.18 -16.54
CA ILE A 393 11.19 16.94 -17.31
C ILE A 393 12.00 15.88 -16.58
N GLU A 394 11.40 14.72 -16.40
CA GLU A 394 12.04 13.57 -15.77
C GLU A 394 12.67 12.66 -16.82
N TYR A 395 13.86 12.19 -16.49
CA TYR A 395 14.67 11.31 -17.32
C TYR A 395 15.07 10.06 -16.55
N SER A 396 15.10 8.92 -17.25
CA SER A 396 15.60 7.63 -16.76
C SER A 396 16.72 7.16 -17.69
N ASN A 397 17.97 7.41 -17.33
CA ASN A 397 19.11 7.08 -18.18
C ASN A 397 19.81 5.81 -17.74
N TYR A 398 19.87 4.85 -18.65
CA TYR A 398 20.54 3.56 -18.43
C TYR A 398 22.05 3.68 -18.68
N MET A 399 22.83 3.06 -17.79
CA MET A 399 24.30 3.11 -17.86
C MET A 399 24.84 2.27 -19.02
N ASN A 400 24.30 1.07 -19.17
CA ASN A 400 24.79 0.10 -20.14
C ASN A 400 24.02 0.18 -21.47
N PRO A 401 24.69 -0.04 -22.60
CA PRO A 401 24.00 -0.16 -23.88
C PRO A 401 23.13 -1.43 -23.91
N VAL A 402 21.97 -1.33 -24.55
CA VAL A 402 21.03 -2.42 -24.76
C VAL A 402 21.04 -2.85 -26.22
N ILE A 403 21.05 -4.15 -26.47
CA ILE A 403 20.98 -4.70 -27.82
C ILE A 403 19.50 -4.91 -28.18
N ILE A 404 19.04 -4.23 -29.23
CA ILE A 404 17.70 -4.34 -29.78
C ILE A 404 17.86 -4.72 -31.26
N GLU A 405 17.34 -5.86 -31.66
CA GLU A 405 17.43 -6.37 -33.04
C GLU A 405 18.87 -6.40 -33.60
N GLY A 406 19.84 -6.78 -32.75
CA GLY A 406 21.23 -6.87 -33.10
C GLY A 406 22.00 -5.54 -33.17
N ARG A 407 21.36 -4.41 -32.79
CA ARG A 407 21.93 -3.05 -32.77
C ARG A 407 22.07 -2.54 -31.34
N MET A 408 23.13 -1.81 -31.02
CA MET A 408 23.39 -1.26 -29.69
C MET A 408 22.82 0.15 -29.52
N TYR A 409 22.11 0.38 -28.41
CA TYR A 409 21.58 1.68 -28.07
C TYR A 409 21.83 2.00 -26.60
N LEU A 410 22.16 3.25 -26.32
CA LEU A 410 22.02 3.85 -25.00
C LEU A 410 20.61 4.39 -24.89
N ILE A 411 19.90 3.97 -23.86
CA ILE A 411 18.47 4.27 -23.71
C ILE A 411 18.28 5.37 -22.68
N SER A 412 17.48 6.37 -23.02
CA SER A 412 17.03 7.42 -22.12
C SER A 412 15.52 7.51 -22.16
N GLY A 413 14.86 7.17 -21.06
CA GLY A 413 13.43 7.39 -20.86
C GLY A 413 13.15 8.85 -20.55
N VAL A 414 12.03 9.38 -21.02
CA VAL A 414 11.61 10.76 -20.77
C VAL A 414 10.11 10.84 -20.53
N ARG A 415 9.71 11.60 -19.52
CA ARG A 415 8.30 11.93 -19.26
C ARG A 415 8.14 13.34 -18.70
N LYS A 416 7.05 14.02 -19.09
CA LYS A 416 6.77 15.40 -18.65
C LYS A 416 5.93 15.46 -17.37
N SER A 417 5.21 14.41 -17.07
CA SER A 417 4.40 14.26 -15.85
C SER A 417 4.52 12.83 -15.33
N PRO A 418 4.43 12.60 -14.00
CA PRO A 418 4.39 11.25 -13.43
C PRO A 418 3.26 10.36 -13.96
N ALA A 419 2.17 10.96 -14.45
CA ALA A 419 1.04 10.25 -15.04
C ALA A 419 1.24 9.89 -16.52
N ASP A 420 2.22 10.50 -17.20
CA ASP A 420 2.50 10.22 -18.61
C ASP A 420 3.28 8.91 -18.75
N PRO A 421 3.03 8.14 -19.82
CA PRO A 421 3.87 7.01 -20.14
C PRO A 421 5.29 7.48 -20.50
N GLU A 422 6.28 6.75 -20.05
CA GLU A 422 7.67 7.01 -20.39
C GLU A 422 7.90 6.73 -21.89
N ARG A 423 8.53 7.67 -22.59
CA ARG A 423 8.96 7.53 -23.98
C ARG A 423 10.46 7.41 -24.04
N PHE A 424 10.97 6.55 -24.91
CA PHE A 424 12.39 6.22 -24.94
C PHE A 424 13.10 6.84 -26.16
N LEU A 425 14.18 7.57 -25.89
CA LEU A 425 15.15 7.97 -26.89
C LEU A 425 16.21 6.85 -26.99
N HIS A 426 16.42 6.35 -28.20
CA HIS A 426 17.42 5.35 -28.52
C HIS A 426 18.61 6.03 -29.17
N ILE A 427 19.67 6.25 -28.40
CA ILE A 427 20.93 6.83 -28.91
C ILE A 427 21.81 5.68 -29.41
N PRO A 428 22.15 5.64 -30.71
CA PRO A 428 22.95 4.55 -31.20
C PRO A 428 24.34 4.56 -30.57
N ALA A 429 24.80 3.39 -30.16
CA ALA A 429 26.13 3.17 -29.59
C ALA A 429 26.99 2.42 -30.57
N ASP A 430 28.28 2.78 -30.60
CA ASP A 430 29.28 2.09 -31.39
C ASP A 430 29.59 0.68 -30.86
N GLN A 431 30.49 -0.06 -31.52
CA GLN A 431 30.90 -1.41 -31.11
C GLN A 431 31.53 -1.48 -29.70
N LYS A 432 31.96 -0.35 -29.15
CA LYS A 432 32.49 -0.21 -27.79
C LYS A 432 31.42 0.19 -26.77
N GLY A 433 30.15 0.36 -27.19
CA GLY A 433 29.08 0.84 -26.38
C GLY A 433 29.11 2.34 -26.09
N SER A 434 29.83 3.13 -26.91
CA SER A 434 29.97 4.57 -26.74
C SER A 434 29.04 5.35 -27.66
N ALA A 435 28.52 6.49 -27.16
CA ALA A 435 27.78 7.45 -27.96
C ALA A 435 28.65 8.43 -28.74
N GLU A 436 29.99 8.28 -28.68
CA GLU A 436 30.95 9.26 -29.20
C GLU A 436 30.76 9.53 -30.69
N LEU A 437 30.64 8.48 -31.52
CA LEU A 437 30.42 8.63 -32.95
C LEU A 437 29.09 9.38 -33.25
N PHE A 438 28.02 9.07 -32.55
CA PHE A 438 26.71 9.77 -32.64
C PHE A 438 26.84 11.25 -32.27
N LEU A 439 27.49 11.55 -31.15
CA LEU A 439 27.69 12.93 -30.67
C LEU A 439 28.58 13.73 -31.60
N THR A 440 29.63 13.12 -32.16
CA THR A 440 30.49 13.77 -33.16
C THR A 440 29.71 14.07 -34.44
N PHE A 441 28.89 13.11 -34.92
CA PHE A 441 28.02 13.31 -36.06
C PHE A 441 27.01 14.44 -35.85
N LEU A 442 26.31 14.44 -34.70
CA LEU A 442 25.36 15.50 -34.34
C LEU A 442 26.05 16.88 -34.26
N SER A 443 27.25 16.96 -33.66
CA SER A 443 28.04 18.19 -33.59
C SER A 443 28.47 18.69 -34.97
N ALA A 444 28.85 17.77 -35.86
CA ALA A 444 29.22 18.10 -37.24
C ALA A 444 28.06 18.65 -38.05
N LEU A 445 26.84 18.07 -37.87
CA LEU A 445 25.62 18.58 -38.52
C LEU A 445 25.23 20.00 -38.05
N GLN A 446 25.62 20.38 -36.85
CA GLN A 446 25.40 21.71 -36.30
C GLN A 446 26.51 22.68 -36.60
N ASP A 447 27.58 22.26 -37.30
CA ASP A 447 28.71 23.06 -37.70
C ASP A 447 28.55 23.58 -39.12
N ASP A 448 28.22 24.88 -39.23
CA ASP A 448 27.97 25.55 -40.52
C ASP A 448 29.13 25.48 -41.49
N GLU A 449 30.37 25.63 -41.01
CA GLU A 449 31.59 25.59 -41.82
C GLU A 449 31.87 24.15 -42.27
N PHE A 450 31.72 23.19 -41.37
CA PHE A 450 31.87 21.77 -41.67
C PHE A 450 30.84 21.30 -42.71
N VAL A 451 29.57 21.60 -42.48
CA VAL A 451 28.47 21.24 -43.42
C VAL A 451 28.71 21.92 -44.78
N ARG A 452 29.08 23.21 -44.82
CA ARG A 452 29.35 23.94 -46.05
C ARG A 452 30.49 23.32 -46.84
N THR A 453 31.61 23.00 -46.18
CA THR A 453 32.78 22.35 -46.83
C THR A 453 32.41 21.01 -47.42
N THR A 454 31.69 20.19 -46.69
CA THR A 454 31.18 18.89 -47.13
C THR A 454 30.17 19.05 -48.27
N ALA A 455 29.25 20.03 -48.21
CA ALA A 455 28.29 20.31 -49.27
C ALA A 455 28.97 20.69 -50.58
N ILE A 456 29.97 21.58 -50.55
CA ILE A 456 30.78 21.94 -51.75
C ILE A 456 31.39 20.70 -52.36
N THR A 457 32.05 19.88 -51.56
CA THR A 457 32.74 18.64 -52.04
C THR A 457 31.72 17.66 -52.63
N THR A 458 30.58 17.44 -51.96
CA THR A 458 29.53 16.52 -52.37
C THR A 458 28.86 17.01 -53.67
N THR A 459 28.60 18.31 -53.80
CA THR A 459 28.02 18.89 -55.02
C THR A 459 28.94 18.78 -56.18
N ARG A 460 30.24 19.10 -56.03
CA ARG A 460 31.25 18.98 -57.10
C ARG A 460 31.38 17.55 -57.59
N ASN A 461 31.45 16.58 -56.67
CA ASN A 461 31.54 15.16 -57.03
C ASN A 461 30.30 14.69 -57.80
N SER A 462 29.12 15.18 -57.43
CA SER A 462 27.86 14.85 -58.13
C SER A 462 27.72 15.56 -59.47
N MET A 463 28.14 16.83 -59.61
CA MET A 463 28.13 17.58 -60.86
C MET A 463 29.22 17.14 -61.83
N GLY A 464 30.39 16.71 -61.36
CA GLY A 464 31.45 16.13 -62.20
C GLY A 464 31.03 14.88 -62.93
N ALA A 465 30.01 14.15 -62.45
CA ALA A 465 29.43 13.02 -63.13
C ALA A 465 28.39 13.39 -64.23
N ILE A 466 28.00 14.68 -64.32
CA ILE A 466 26.97 15.20 -65.27
C ILE A 466 27.62 16.22 -66.25
N GLN A 467 28.65 15.82 -66.98
CA GLN A 467 29.29 16.68 -68.00
C GLN A 467 28.41 16.71 -69.25
N ASN A 468 27.36 17.57 -69.35
CA ASN A 468 26.77 17.97 -70.62
C ASN A 468 25.60 18.98 -70.50
N GLN A 469 25.71 20.11 -69.78
CA GLN A 469 24.73 21.20 -70.02
C GLN A 469 25.35 22.59 -69.78
N GLN A 470 25.09 23.54 -70.71
CA GLN A 470 25.35 24.98 -70.65
C GLN A 470 24.47 25.69 -69.63
N VAL A 471 24.72 25.49 -68.35
CA VAL A 471 24.12 26.23 -67.25
C VAL A 471 25.27 26.91 -66.51
N ASP A 472 25.06 28.16 -66.06
CA ASP A 472 26.05 28.85 -65.20
C ASP A 472 26.34 28.00 -63.96
N SER A 473 27.31 27.12 -64.07
CA SER A 473 27.64 26.02 -63.15
C SER A 473 27.90 26.54 -61.75
N ALA A 474 28.44 27.73 -61.61
CA ALA A 474 28.79 28.28 -60.31
C ALA A 474 27.57 28.78 -59.50
N THR A 475 26.59 29.34 -60.19
CA THR A 475 25.34 29.83 -59.58
C THR A 475 24.48 28.66 -59.06
N VAL A 476 24.37 27.59 -59.87
CA VAL A 476 23.63 26.37 -59.47
C VAL A 476 24.35 25.61 -58.34
N GLU A 477 25.70 25.50 -58.40
CA GLU A 477 26.52 24.92 -57.33
C GLU A 477 26.23 25.65 -55.98
N ASN A 478 26.30 26.99 -55.99
CA ASN A 478 26.04 27.78 -54.79
C ASN A 478 24.60 27.60 -54.25
N GLN A 479 23.59 27.54 -55.10
CA GLN A 479 22.20 27.33 -54.66
C GLN A 479 21.99 25.95 -54.05
N ILE A 480 22.61 24.91 -54.58
CA ILE A 480 22.56 23.54 -54.00
C ILE A 480 23.28 23.55 -52.66
N VAL A 481 24.48 24.11 -52.56
CA VAL A 481 25.25 24.20 -51.31
C VAL A 481 24.47 24.92 -50.23
N GLU A 482 23.88 26.11 -50.54
CA GLU A 482 23.05 26.84 -49.57
C GLU A 482 21.80 26.05 -49.12
N SER A 483 21.19 25.33 -50.04
CA SER A 483 20.06 24.45 -49.73
C SER A 483 20.48 23.29 -48.83
N MET A 484 21.63 22.65 -49.10
CA MET A 484 22.21 21.60 -48.25
C MET A 484 22.47 22.10 -46.82
N VAL A 485 23.15 23.22 -46.68
CA VAL A 485 23.48 23.80 -45.37
C VAL A 485 22.21 24.09 -44.60
N ARG A 486 21.27 24.78 -45.22
CA ARG A 486 20.02 25.17 -44.59
C ARG A 486 19.16 23.98 -44.14
N LEU A 487 18.98 22.97 -45.02
CA LEU A 487 18.18 21.78 -44.69
C LEU A 487 18.86 20.96 -43.62
N THR A 488 20.17 20.84 -43.63
CA THR A 488 20.96 20.12 -42.61
C THR A 488 20.83 20.79 -41.24
N GLN A 489 20.94 22.12 -41.17
CA GLN A 489 20.74 22.86 -39.91
C GLN A 489 19.31 22.72 -39.38
N LEU A 490 18.32 22.81 -40.27
CA LEU A 490 16.90 22.62 -39.90
C LEU A 490 16.66 21.22 -39.36
N PHE A 491 17.21 20.20 -40.00
CA PHE A 491 17.15 18.82 -39.53
C PHE A 491 17.86 18.63 -38.19
N ALA A 492 19.07 19.14 -38.04
CA ALA A 492 19.84 19.02 -36.78
C ALA A 492 19.18 19.69 -35.58
N THR A 493 18.33 20.69 -35.79
CA THR A 493 17.63 21.44 -34.72
C THR A 493 16.20 21.02 -34.50
N LYS A 494 15.46 20.63 -35.56
CA LYS A 494 14.00 20.36 -35.49
C LYS A 494 13.59 19.00 -36.03
N GLY A 495 14.55 18.17 -36.46
CA GLY A 495 14.29 16.85 -37.04
C GLY A 495 13.54 16.92 -38.39
N PHE A 496 12.98 15.79 -38.79
CA PHE A 496 12.17 15.70 -40.02
C PHE A 496 10.89 16.52 -39.94
N ASP A 497 10.26 16.61 -38.77
CA ASP A 497 9.03 17.40 -38.58
C ASP A 497 9.27 18.90 -38.84
N GLY A 498 10.45 19.40 -38.50
CA GLY A 498 10.83 20.78 -38.77
C GLY A 498 10.94 21.07 -40.27
N ILE A 499 11.42 20.10 -41.07
CA ILE A 499 11.51 20.22 -42.52
C ILE A 499 10.10 20.21 -43.15
N MET A 500 9.23 19.30 -42.69
CA MET A 500 7.86 19.22 -43.17
C MET A 500 7.10 20.51 -42.87
N SER A 501 7.24 21.04 -41.64
CA SER A 501 6.63 22.32 -41.22
C SER A 501 7.13 23.50 -42.08
N ASP A 502 8.42 23.54 -42.46
CA ASP A 502 8.99 24.57 -43.32
C ASP A 502 8.42 24.48 -44.74
N ILE A 503 8.24 23.26 -45.26
CA ILE A 503 7.60 23.02 -46.58
C ILE A 503 6.14 23.48 -46.55
N GLU A 504 5.39 23.13 -45.54
CA GLU A 504 3.97 23.51 -45.39
C GLU A 504 3.78 25.02 -45.28
N ALA A 505 4.70 25.71 -44.61
CA ALA A 505 4.68 27.15 -44.42
C ALA A 505 5.00 27.96 -45.72
N ARG A 506 5.78 27.37 -46.64
CA ARG A 506 6.35 28.10 -47.78
C ARG A 506 5.74 27.73 -49.11
N PHE A 507 5.20 26.51 -49.26
CA PHE A 507 4.74 26.00 -50.53
C PHE A 507 3.25 25.68 -50.50
N PRO A 508 2.54 26.01 -51.62
CA PRO A 508 1.16 25.60 -51.79
C PRO A 508 1.01 24.07 -51.79
N GLU A 509 -0.18 23.60 -51.43
CA GLU A 509 -0.47 22.17 -51.23
C GLU A 509 -0.15 21.30 -52.47
N ASP A 510 -0.42 21.81 -53.67
CA ASP A 510 -0.16 21.14 -54.96
C ASP A 510 1.34 20.92 -55.25
N GLN A 511 2.24 21.72 -54.64
CA GLN A 511 3.68 21.65 -54.86
C GLN A 511 4.42 20.89 -53.75
N ARG A 512 3.78 20.71 -52.60
CA ARG A 512 4.43 20.14 -51.39
C ARG A 512 5.04 18.77 -51.63
N ALA A 513 4.38 17.88 -52.34
CA ALA A 513 4.87 16.54 -52.64
C ALA A 513 6.17 16.55 -53.46
N GLN A 514 6.22 17.36 -54.52
CA GLN A 514 7.39 17.49 -55.39
C GLN A 514 8.58 18.16 -54.63
N VAL A 515 8.29 19.21 -53.89
CA VAL A 515 9.30 19.91 -53.05
C VAL A 515 9.84 19.00 -51.96
N SER A 516 8.98 18.23 -51.28
CA SER A 516 9.38 17.29 -50.27
C SER A 516 10.33 16.21 -50.82
N GLU A 517 10.04 15.67 -51.99
CA GLU A 517 10.91 14.71 -52.67
C GLU A 517 12.30 15.31 -52.99
N ALA A 518 12.29 16.53 -53.56
CA ALA A 518 13.56 17.24 -53.88
C ALA A 518 14.35 17.57 -52.61
N PHE A 519 13.74 18.10 -51.57
CA PHE A 519 14.39 18.40 -50.30
C PHE A 519 14.95 17.15 -49.61
N THR A 520 14.22 16.05 -49.66
CA THR A 520 14.64 14.76 -49.12
C THR A 520 15.92 14.27 -49.81
N LYS A 521 15.99 14.37 -51.15
CA LYS A 521 17.21 13.96 -51.91
C LYS A 521 18.41 14.84 -51.55
N VAL A 522 18.23 16.16 -51.51
CA VAL A 522 19.26 17.13 -51.17
C VAL A 522 19.75 16.92 -49.73
N LEU A 523 18.81 16.74 -48.79
CA LEU A 523 19.14 16.47 -47.38
C LEU A 523 19.87 15.15 -47.24
N GLN A 524 19.43 14.05 -47.83
CA GLN A 524 20.11 12.75 -47.79
C GLN A 524 21.52 12.84 -48.30
N ALA A 525 21.78 13.53 -49.40
CA ALA A 525 23.09 13.75 -49.95
C ALA A 525 24.02 14.50 -48.96
N SER A 526 23.48 15.56 -48.34
CA SER A 526 24.21 16.35 -47.33
C SER A 526 24.52 15.51 -46.09
N LEU A 527 23.50 14.85 -45.49
CA LEU A 527 23.69 14.05 -44.29
C LEU A 527 24.67 12.88 -44.48
N ARG A 528 24.59 12.21 -45.62
CA ARG A 528 25.58 11.15 -46.00
C ARG A 528 26.98 11.70 -46.16
N GLY A 529 27.11 12.87 -46.80
CA GLY A 529 28.43 13.52 -46.94
C GLY A 529 29.05 13.84 -45.60
N VAL A 530 28.31 14.49 -44.69
CA VAL A 530 28.76 14.81 -43.34
C VAL A 530 29.13 13.54 -42.58
N TYR A 531 28.29 12.49 -42.66
CA TYR A 531 28.56 11.24 -41.96
C TYR A 531 29.87 10.56 -42.46
N LEU A 532 30.10 10.51 -43.78
CA LEU A 532 31.32 9.97 -44.35
C LEU A 532 32.56 10.74 -43.90
N ASP A 533 32.50 12.07 -43.82
CA ASP A 533 33.64 12.87 -43.34
C ASP A 533 33.88 12.67 -41.84
N VAL A 534 32.81 12.48 -41.03
CA VAL A 534 32.95 12.08 -39.62
C VAL A 534 33.56 10.68 -39.48
N LEU A 535 33.13 9.70 -40.30
CA LEU A 535 33.72 8.35 -40.31
C LEU A 535 35.25 8.40 -40.62
N LYS A 536 35.63 9.22 -41.60
CA LYS A 536 37.07 9.42 -41.92
C LYS A 536 37.87 9.97 -40.73
N GLN A 537 37.28 10.93 -39.96
CA GLN A 537 37.91 11.43 -38.73
C GLN A 537 38.12 10.33 -37.69
N HIS A 538 37.22 9.31 -37.66
CA HIS A 538 37.31 8.14 -36.80
C HIS A 538 38.14 6.99 -37.42
N GLY A 539 38.83 7.23 -38.55
CA GLY A 539 39.69 6.26 -39.23
C GLY A 539 38.94 5.22 -40.06
N ILE A 540 37.64 5.40 -40.32
CA ILE A 540 36.82 4.51 -41.14
C ILE A 540 36.71 5.10 -42.55
N THR A 541 37.49 4.56 -43.48
CA THR A 541 37.53 5.03 -44.89
C THR A 541 36.56 4.27 -45.79
N GLU A 542 36.25 3.03 -45.44
CA GLU A 542 35.33 2.15 -46.18
C GLU A 542 34.17 1.72 -45.25
N PRO A 543 33.02 2.41 -45.31
CA PRO A 543 31.88 2.07 -44.46
C PRO A 543 31.31 0.71 -44.83
N LYS A 544 30.96 -0.08 -43.81
CA LYS A 544 30.25 -1.36 -43.90
C LYS A 544 28.74 -1.17 -43.78
N ASP A 545 27.98 -2.22 -44.03
CA ASP A 545 26.51 -2.19 -43.82
C ASP A 545 26.13 -1.79 -42.40
N THR A 546 26.92 -2.21 -41.40
CA THR A 546 26.70 -1.82 -39.98
C THR A 546 26.84 -0.32 -39.76
N ASP A 547 27.73 0.36 -40.49
CA ASP A 547 27.91 1.82 -40.37
C ASP A 547 26.74 2.57 -40.99
N TRP A 548 26.13 2.03 -42.04
CA TRP A 548 24.93 2.59 -42.64
C TRP A 548 23.69 2.38 -41.75
N LEU A 549 23.58 1.23 -41.08
CA LEU A 549 22.54 1.02 -40.07
C LEU A 549 22.68 2.01 -38.89
N PHE A 550 23.91 2.24 -38.44
CA PHE A 550 24.22 3.24 -37.41
C PHE A 550 23.84 4.66 -37.86
N PHE A 551 24.11 4.98 -39.14
CA PHE A 551 23.68 6.25 -39.74
C PHE A 551 22.16 6.43 -39.66
N ASP A 552 21.39 5.44 -40.13
CA ASP A 552 19.91 5.49 -40.09
C ASP A 552 19.39 5.63 -38.68
N ASP A 553 19.96 4.89 -37.72
CA ASP A 553 19.64 5.00 -36.30
C ASP A 553 19.97 6.39 -35.74
N SER A 554 21.09 6.98 -36.17
CA SER A 554 21.46 8.34 -35.78
C SER A 554 20.49 9.38 -36.29
N LEU A 555 20.02 9.25 -37.53
CA LEU A 555 18.96 10.15 -38.07
C LEU A 555 17.65 10.05 -37.28
N ASN A 556 17.26 8.83 -36.92
CA ASN A 556 16.07 8.61 -36.09
C ASN A 556 16.24 9.23 -34.70
N ALA A 557 17.39 9.05 -34.06
CA ALA A 557 17.69 9.66 -32.76
C ALA A 557 17.65 11.19 -32.83
N ILE A 558 18.31 11.80 -33.82
CA ILE A 558 18.34 13.26 -34.03
C ILE A 558 16.93 13.81 -34.26
N SER A 559 16.10 13.13 -35.05
CA SER A 559 14.72 13.54 -35.31
C SER A 559 13.85 13.54 -34.04
N ASN A 560 14.22 12.76 -33.03
CA ASN A 560 13.50 12.70 -31.74
C ASN A 560 14.08 13.66 -30.66
N LEU A 561 15.21 14.34 -30.91
CA LEU A 561 15.80 15.28 -29.94
C LEU A 561 14.85 16.43 -29.55
N PRO A 562 14.05 17.03 -30.45
CA PRO A 562 13.08 18.07 -30.06
C PRO A 562 12.07 17.58 -29.02
N PHE A 563 11.67 16.32 -29.08
CA PHE A 563 10.82 15.70 -28.08
C PHE A 563 11.56 15.46 -26.76
N TYR A 564 12.84 15.05 -26.82
CA TYR A 564 13.67 14.78 -25.66
C TYR A 564 13.80 16.01 -24.76
N GLY A 565 13.97 17.19 -25.33
CA GLY A 565 13.82 18.50 -24.65
C GLY A 565 14.99 18.88 -23.72
N SER A 566 15.99 18.01 -23.48
CA SER A 566 17.20 18.36 -22.73
C SER A 566 18.29 18.89 -23.65
N PRO A 567 19.04 19.90 -23.24
CA PRO A 567 20.23 20.34 -23.98
C PRO A 567 21.44 19.40 -23.84
N TRP A 568 21.39 18.45 -22.91
CA TRP A 568 22.41 17.44 -22.70
C TRP A 568 21.82 16.02 -22.71
N TYR A 569 22.58 15.10 -23.23
CA TYR A 569 22.44 13.69 -22.89
C TYR A 569 23.32 13.41 -21.66
N ILE A 570 22.69 13.11 -20.52
CA ILE A 570 23.37 12.87 -19.25
C ILE A 570 23.64 11.38 -19.10
N GLN A 571 24.91 10.97 -19.19
CA GLN A 571 25.33 9.58 -19.10
C GLN A 571 25.90 9.26 -17.73
N LEU A 572 25.39 8.20 -17.09
CA LEU A 572 25.98 7.62 -15.89
C LEU A 572 27.29 6.90 -16.24
N LYS A 573 28.43 7.31 -15.65
CA LYS A 573 29.74 6.71 -15.91
C LYS A 573 30.18 5.74 -14.82
N THR A 574 30.14 6.18 -13.57
CA THR A 574 30.50 5.38 -12.40
C THR A 574 29.57 5.72 -11.26
N PHE A 575 29.49 4.82 -10.30
CA PHE A 575 28.71 5.04 -9.08
C PHE A 575 29.36 4.34 -7.90
N LYS A 576 29.05 4.84 -6.70
CA LYS A 576 29.29 4.17 -5.43
C LYS A 576 27.94 4.04 -4.74
N GLN A 577 27.39 2.83 -4.73
CA GLN A 577 26.10 2.57 -4.12
C GLN A 577 26.16 2.74 -2.61
N ILE A 578 25.13 3.40 -2.05
CA ILE A 578 24.80 3.47 -0.64
C ILE A 578 23.36 3.03 -0.54
N GLU A 579 23.10 1.97 0.19
CA GLU A 579 21.75 1.47 0.38
C GLU A 579 21.09 2.13 1.59
N ALA A 580 19.77 2.28 1.56
CA ALA A 580 18.96 2.73 2.67
C ALA A 580 17.95 1.67 3.04
N SER A 581 17.86 1.40 4.35
CA SER A 581 16.83 0.56 4.91
C SER A 581 15.56 1.37 5.14
N GLY A 582 14.48 0.98 4.50
CA GLY A 582 13.15 1.55 4.71
C GLY A 582 12.47 0.87 5.89
N LEU A 583 12.41 1.57 7.00
CA LEU A 583 11.82 1.09 8.25
C LEU A 583 10.40 1.65 8.42
N GLN A 584 9.47 0.75 8.77
CA GLN A 584 8.15 1.15 9.24
C GLN A 584 8.08 0.96 10.75
N ILE A 585 7.76 2.03 11.48
CA ILE A 585 7.69 2.01 12.93
C ILE A 585 6.26 2.28 13.36
N THR A 586 5.74 1.38 14.21
CA THR A 586 4.38 1.45 14.69
C THR A 586 4.32 1.39 16.20
N ARG A 587 3.44 2.17 16.80
CA ARG A 587 3.04 2.09 18.20
C ARG A 587 1.52 1.94 18.24
N SER A 588 1.05 0.77 18.65
CA SER A 588 -0.36 0.39 18.64
C SER A 588 -0.78 -0.23 19.96
N PRO A 589 -0.95 0.58 21.01
CA PRO A 589 -1.29 0.06 22.36
C PRO A 589 -2.70 -0.53 22.42
N GLY A 590 -3.57 -0.22 21.47
CA GLY A 590 -4.89 -0.82 21.35
C GLY A 590 -4.87 -2.25 20.83
N GLN A 591 -3.79 -2.70 20.21
CA GLN A 591 -3.66 -4.05 19.65
C GLN A 591 -3.86 -5.15 20.71
N ASP A 592 -3.20 -5.04 21.86
CA ASP A 592 -3.33 -6.00 22.96
C ASP A 592 -4.76 -6.00 23.54
N VAL A 593 -5.38 -4.82 23.61
CA VAL A 593 -6.78 -4.66 24.03
C VAL A 593 -7.72 -5.37 23.05
N VAL A 594 -7.51 -5.22 21.74
CA VAL A 594 -8.27 -5.93 20.70
C VAL A 594 -8.11 -7.43 20.84
N TYR A 595 -6.90 -7.94 21.02
CA TYR A 595 -6.66 -9.38 21.21
C TYR A 595 -7.38 -9.93 22.45
N LEU A 596 -7.33 -9.21 23.58
CA LEU A 596 -8.09 -9.60 24.75
C LEU A 596 -9.59 -9.67 24.45
N GLY A 597 -10.13 -8.67 23.75
CA GLY A 597 -11.53 -8.66 23.32
C GLY A 597 -11.90 -9.82 22.39
N CYS A 598 -11.01 -10.18 21.46
CA CYS A 598 -11.19 -11.33 20.57
C CYS A 598 -11.21 -12.67 21.34
N ILE A 599 -10.33 -12.83 22.34
CA ILE A 599 -10.32 -14.02 23.20
C ILE A 599 -11.64 -14.11 23.97
N MET A 600 -12.09 -13.01 24.59
CA MET A 600 -13.35 -12.94 25.32
C MET A 600 -14.54 -13.29 24.40
N LEU A 601 -14.58 -12.72 23.20
CA LEU A 601 -15.64 -12.99 22.22
C LEU A 601 -15.64 -14.46 21.82
N THR A 602 -14.50 -15.06 21.53
CA THR A 602 -14.37 -16.47 21.14
C THR A 602 -14.87 -17.40 22.24
N ILE A 603 -14.43 -17.20 23.48
CA ILE A 603 -14.89 -17.95 24.65
C ILE A 603 -16.39 -17.75 24.85
N GLY A 604 -16.87 -16.51 24.71
CA GLY A 604 -18.28 -16.18 24.85
C GLY A 604 -19.15 -16.91 23.83
N VAL A 605 -18.75 -16.93 22.56
CA VAL A 605 -19.42 -17.64 21.48
C VAL A 605 -19.42 -19.15 21.75
N PHE A 606 -18.28 -19.70 22.18
CA PHE A 606 -18.20 -21.11 22.55
C PHE A 606 -19.18 -21.48 23.66
N LEU A 607 -19.26 -20.68 24.73
CA LEU A 607 -20.20 -20.91 25.84
C LEU A 607 -21.65 -20.82 25.38
N LEU A 608 -21.99 -19.87 24.47
CA LEU A 608 -23.34 -19.74 23.94
C LEU A 608 -23.74 -20.95 23.08
N PHE A 609 -22.82 -21.50 22.29
CA PHE A 609 -23.14 -22.56 21.34
C PHE A 609 -23.05 -23.98 21.95
N TYR A 610 -22.09 -24.24 22.82
CA TYR A 610 -21.82 -25.60 23.31
C TYR A 610 -22.33 -25.88 24.71
N VAL A 611 -22.58 -24.85 25.54
CA VAL A 611 -23.11 -25.05 26.88
C VAL A 611 -24.62 -24.84 26.89
N ALA A 612 -25.39 -25.94 27.02
CA ALA A 612 -26.86 -25.88 27.18
C ALA A 612 -27.23 -25.64 28.65
N GLN A 613 -28.10 -24.67 28.90
CA GLN A 613 -28.73 -24.49 30.21
C GLN A 613 -29.89 -25.45 30.32
N ARG A 614 -29.85 -26.35 31.30
CA ARG A 614 -30.89 -27.33 31.61
C ARG A 614 -31.52 -27.02 32.97
N ARG A 615 -32.82 -27.15 33.05
CA ARG A 615 -33.61 -27.01 34.29
C ARG A 615 -34.44 -28.26 34.51
N ILE A 616 -34.46 -28.75 35.75
CA ILE A 616 -35.28 -29.89 36.19
C ILE A 616 -36.03 -29.46 37.41
N TRP A 617 -37.28 -29.85 37.48
CA TRP A 617 -38.13 -29.69 38.65
C TRP A 617 -38.63 -31.05 39.07
N VAL A 618 -38.57 -31.36 40.38
CA VAL A 618 -39.16 -32.53 40.99
C VAL A 618 -40.12 -31.98 42.04
N MET A 619 -41.43 -32.14 41.76
CA MET A 619 -42.51 -31.77 42.68
C MET A 619 -43.07 -33.04 43.32
N VAL A 620 -43.24 -33.02 44.64
CA VAL A 620 -43.81 -34.11 45.43
C VAL A 620 -45.06 -33.60 46.10
N LYS A 621 -46.18 -34.30 45.85
CA LYS A 621 -47.51 -33.92 46.40
C LYS A 621 -48.15 -35.12 47.08
N PRO A 622 -48.55 -35.02 48.36
CA PRO A 622 -49.29 -36.09 49.04
C PRO A 622 -50.69 -36.24 48.41
N LEU A 623 -51.10 -37.50 48.22
CA LEU A 623 -52.45 -37.85 47.76
C LEU A 623 -53.31 -38.32 48.93
N GLU A 624 -54.64 -38.22 48.76
CA GLU A 624 -55.56 -38.73 49.74
C GLU A 624 -55.50 -40.24 49.98
N SER A 625 -54.93 -40.98 49.05
CA SER A 625 -54.67 -42.42 49.15
C SER A 625 -53.55 -42.81 50.12
N GLY A 626 -52.81 -41.86 50.65
CA GLY A 626 -51.64 -42.09 51.49
C GLY A 626 -50.34 -42.29 50.68
N GLU A 627 -50.40 -42.24 49.38
CA GLU A 627 -49.23 -42.21 48.47
C GLU A 627 -48.81 -40.82 48.17
N ASN A 628 -47.60 -40.66 47.66
CA ASN A 628 -47.08 -39.39 47.15
C ASN A 628 -47.00 -39.41 45.65
N GLU A 629 -47.54 -38.40 44.97
CA GLU A 629 -47.36 -38.19 43.55
C GLU A 629 -46.08 -37.40 43.31
N VAL A 630 -45.22 -37.91 42.41
CA VAL A 630 -43.96 -37.27 42.00
C VAL A 630 -44.11 -36.81 40.55
N ILE A 631 -43.97 -35.52 40.33
CA ILE A 631 -43.94 -34.92 38.99
C ILE A 631 -42.55 -34.43 38.72
N VAL A 632 -41.89 -35.02 37.69
CA VAL A 632 -40.58 -34.60 37.19
C VAL A 632 -40.80 -33.87 35.88
N ALA A 633 -40.35 -32.63 35.81
CA ALA A 633 -40.43 -31.83 34.61
C ALA A 633 -39.09 -31.20 34.25
N GLY A 634 -38.81 -31.02 32.96
CA GLY A 634 -37.55 -30.47 32.53
C GLY A 634 -37.65 -29.60 31.29
N GLY A 635 -36.60 -28.75 31.11
CA GLY A 635 -36.46 -27.91 29.94
C GLY A 635 -35.01 -27.54 29.65
N THR A 636 -34.73 -27.26 28.41
CA THR A 636 -33.44 -26.81 27.91
C THR A 636 -33.60 -25.58 27.03
N ASN A 637 -32.60 -24.74 26.97
CA ASN A 637 -32.55 -23.60 26.03
C ASN A 637 -32.01 -23.96 24.66
N ARG A 638 -31.40 -25.20 24.52
CA ARG A 638 -30.77 -25.68 23.29
C ARG A 638 -30.77 -27.20 23.19
N ASN A 639 -30.59 -27.70 21.96
CA ASN A 639 -30.50 -29.11 21.63
C ASN A 639 -31.66 -29.93 22.26
N PRO A 640 -32.92 -29.68 21.89
CA PRO A 640 -34.07 -30.39 22.46
C PRO A 640 -33.99 -31.88 22.27
N HIS A 641 -33.49 -32.38 21.11
CA HIS A 641 -33.36 -33.78 20.82
C HIS A 641 -32.39 -34.53 21.75
N ASP A 642 -31.24 -33.91 22.07
CA ASP A 642 -30.30 -34.49 23.04
C ASP A 642 -30.85 -34.41 24.46
N PHE A 643 -31.67 -33.40 24.73
CA PHE A 643 -32.35 -33.30 25.99
C PHE A 643 -33.45 -34.34 26.15
N ASP A 644 -34.16 -34.73 25.09
CA ASP A 644 -35.17 -35.81 25.10
C ASP A 644 -34.54 -37.12 25.62
N LYS A 645 -33.45 -37.54 25.03
CA LYS A 645 -32.71 -38.73 25.44
C LYS A 645 -32.18 -38.64 26.88
N TYR A 646 -31.67 -37.47 27.23
CA TYR A 646 -31.17 -37.21 28.57
C TYR A 646 -32.33 -37.24 29.60
N PHE A 647 -33.46 -36.63 29.32
CA PHE A 647 -34.63 -36.59 30.23
C PHE A 647 -35.23 -37.95 30.43
N GLN A 648 -35.37 -38.80 29.37
CA GLN A 648 -35.79 -40.19 29.48
C GLN A 648 -34.90 -40.99 30.40
N ARG A 649 -33.60 -40.90 30.24
CA ARG A 649 -32.63 -41.58 31.13
C ARG A 649 -32.75 -41.10 32.57
N LEU A 650 -32.86 -39.83 32.78
CA LEU A 650 -33.03 -39.20 34.11
C LEU A 650 -34.36 -39.62 34.74
N GLY A 651 -35.44 -39.67 33.96
CA GLY A 651 -36.76 -40.11 34.40
C GLY A 651 -36.76 -41.57 34.89
N LEU A 652 -36.10 -42.45 34.11
CA LEU A 652 -35.90 -43.87 34.54
C LEU A 652 -35.07 -43.95 35.84
N ALA A 653 -34.03 -43.14 35.98
CA ALA A 653 -33.25 -43.08 37.23
C ALA A 653 -34.08 -42.66 38.43
N PHE A 654 -34.97 -41.65 38.25
CA PHE A 654 -35.92 -41.24 39.30
C PHE A 654 -36.90 -42.31 39.65
N GLN A 655 -37.53 -42.94 38.66
CA GLN A 655 -38.44 -44.05 38.88
C GLN A 655 -37.78 -45.21 39.65
N THR A 656 -36.60 -45.66 39.20
CA THR A 656 -35.89 -46.72 39.87
C THR A 656 -35.53 -46.38 41.31
N VAL A 657 -34.97 -45.18 41.56
CA VAL A 657 -34.54 -44.79 42.92
C VAL A 657 -35.72 -44.53 43.87
N LEU A 658 -36.82 -44.01 43.33
CA LEU A 658 -38.02 -43.59 44.14
C LEU A 658 -39.11 -44.66 44.20
N THR A 659 -39.11 -45.76 43.44
CA THR A 659 -40.06 -46.85 43.50
C THR A 659 -39.51 -48.14 44.12
N VAL A 660 -38.19 -48.30 44.25
CA VAL A 660 -37.60 -49.45 44.98
C VAL A 660 -37.94 -49.28 46.48
N ARG A 661 -38.70 -50.20 47.03
CA ARG A 661 -38.93 -50.35 48.50
C ARG A 661 -37.55 -50.60 49.12
N GLY A 662 -37.12 -49.73 50.04
CA GLY A 662 -35.98 -50.09 50.92
C GLY A 662 -36.41 -51.30 51.73
N ASP A 663 -35.74 -52.41 51.47
CA ASP A 663 -35.80 -53.56 52.33
C ASP A 663 -35.16 -53.23 53.71
#